data_8d0d8ec4f8f7f52b50f503ddf02cd85b
#
_entry.id   8d0d8ec4f8f7f52b50f503ddf02cd85b
#
_cell.length_a   1.000
_cell.length_b   1.000
_cell.length_c   1.000
_cell.angle_alpha   90.00
_cell.angle_beta   90.00
_cell.angle_gamma   90.00
#
_symmetry.space_group_name_H-M   'P 1'
#
loop_
_entity.id
_entity.type
_entity.pdbx_description
1 polymer ?
#
loop_
_entity_poly.entity_id
_entity_poly.type
_entity_poly.pdbx_seq_one_letter_code
_entity_poly.pdbx_strand_id
1 'polypeptide(L)'
;MEYYGNTLCISHTELTAGIMTNDSLLKLAQRGKVERVRRGCNGTPALFAVDSLPLKYKTEVYRRYPDLQEKAESKPFVESVQPDGEAMQFYADYVLADGRHLSNEKQTEYANNCAIMNAFRECIERANSHRIRQSKAKIKLGEFWKKAAAALPRISDAWPNSLPQNARRLHMKFNEYQKQGAVVFISKKFQNSNAAKVADVQQEAVLTQMIAHHNNLDNVMIAEYYNKVAEMQGWAAITASTVGVWKEKLDLVTAAGRRGATNFRNERSMQVKRRRPSAAFLMWTLDGWDCELLYQTVKEDAQGHHVTTYSNRLCLEVVLDPCCDYPIGYAIGTHETPALITEALRNAAQHSAELAGQMLRANQLQCDHYGIKAMTPLYLAMSDKLTPARVKNAKAKVVEPYFGYLNKTYCKRCNNWSGYGVTTDPKRQPNSEALNMLRHTFPDEQGVRAQIHAMIAAERQKKHAQMMQLLSKLPTERRLPLTKENYLLYFGDTTGQTNAICGGGLRPTLLGLKREYDTFDLTFRQHAGEKWRVLYDPNDLGEVLAVNEDGTLRYMLTEKYVQPMALADRTAGDALELQKVHDFNDRLEEHVTDRLAETFHTTEELIKDNPRLGNVLNRFCLCDSRGQHKLPRERKRLGIEDAKAVEVTAPTPAPTPKQEEVNDYSIF
;
A
#
# COMPACT_ATOMS: atom_id res chain seq x y z
N MET A 1 -44.57 -41.25 33.18
CA MET A 1 -43.54 -41.89 32.37
C MET A 1 -42.88 -40.88 31.44
N GLU A 2 -41.57 -41.00 31.29
CA GLU A 2 -40.74 -40.06 30.47
C GLU A 2 -39.64 -40.82 29.73
N TYR A 3 -39.15 -40.24 28.63
CA TYR A 3 -37.94 -40.77 28.00
C TYR A 3 -36.72 -40.12 28.67
N TYR A 4 -35.76 -40.95 29.11
CA TYR A 4 -34.46 -40.53 29.58
C TYR A 4 -33.40 -40.99 28.58
N GLY A 5 -32.90 -40.04 27.80
CA GLY A 5 -32.14 -40.38 26.60
C GLY A 5 -33.02 -41.17 25.61
N ASN A 6 -32.58 -42.37 25.21
CA ASN A 6 -33.29 -43.20 24.27
C ASN A 6 -34.09 -44.35 24.93
N THR A 7 -34.20 -44.35 26.28
CA THR A 7 -34.83 -45.40 27.07
C THR A 7 -36.16 -44.90 27.62
N LEU A 8 -37.24 -45.66 27.34
CA LEU A 8 -38.54 -45.39 27.95
C LEU A 8 -38.48 -45.76 29.43
N CYS A 9 -38.72 -44.78 30.30
CA CYS A 9 -38.62 -44.94 31.73
C CYS A 9 -39.95 -44.66 32.43
N ILE A 10 -40.14 -45.41 33.51
CA ILE A 10 -41.24 -45.20 34.43
C ILE A 10 -40.70 -44.78 35.78
N SER A 11 -41.34 -43.79 36.42
CA SER A 11 -40.89 -43.32 37.72
C SER A 11 -41.19 -44.30 38.87
N HIS A 12 -40.43 -44.22 39.95
CA HIS A 12 -40.63 -44.97 41.17
C HIS A 12 -42.08 -44.83 41.67
N THR A 13 -42.56 -43.61 41.68
CA THR A 13 -43.95 -43.28 42.16
C THR A 13 -45.00 -43.95 41.31
N GLU A 14 -44.87 -43.95 39.97
CA GLU A 14 -45.79 -44.57 39.05
C GLU A 14 -45.76 -46.10 39.19
N LEU A 15 -44.59 -46.74 39.34
CA LEU A 15 -44.44 -48.16 39.56
C LEU A 15 -45.08 -48.61 40.88
N THR A 16 -44.87 -47.85 41.94
CA THR A 16 -45.38 -48.21 43.28
C THR A 16 -46.87 -47.85 43.46
N ALA A 17 -47.44 -47.02 42.57
CA ALA A 17 -48.87 -46.64 42.59
C ALA A 17 -49.79 -47.75 42.07
N GLY A 18 -49.52 -49.02 42.42
CA GLY A 18 -50.42 -50.15 42.16
C GLY A 18 -49.96 -51.14 41.07
N ILE A 19 -48.71 -51.01 40.53
CA ILE A 19 -48.13 -51.96 39.62
C ILE A 19 -47.30 -52.98 40.38
N MET A 20 -46.51 -52.56 41.34
CA MET A 20 -45.68 -53.41 42.19
C MET A 20 -45.45 -52.73 43.59
N THR A 21 -45.15 -53.56 44.58
CA THR A 21 -44.80 -53.04 45.92
C THR A 21 -43.37 -52.48 45.92
N ASN A 22 -43.08 -51.51 46.75
CA ASN A 22 -41.75 -50.89 46.90
C ASN A 22 -40.70 -51.97 47.18
N ASP A 23 -41.00 -52.94 48.09
CA ASP A 23 -40.08 -54.04 48.44
C ASP A 23 -39.76 -54.92 47.25
N SER A 24 -40.74 -55.18 46.39
CA SER A 24 -40.55 -55.97 45.18
C SER A 24 -39.66 -55.24 44.16
N LEU A 25 -39.82 -53.91 43.99
CA LEU A 25 -39.00 -53.10 43.14
C LEU A 25 -37.54 -53.04 43.62
N LEU A 26 -37.33 -52.83 44.93
CA LEU A 26 -36.00 -52.77 45.52
C LEU A 26 -35.27 -54.11 45.38
N LYS A 27 -35.93 -55.21 45.66
CA LYS A 27 -35.37 -56.57 45.52
C LYS A 27 -35.00 -56.88 44.04
N LEU A 28 -35.81 -56.44 43.06
CA LEU A 28 -35.53 -56.63 41.66
C LEU A 28 -34.38 -55.75 41.18
N ALA A 29 -34.31 -54.52 41.67
CA ALA A 29 -33.23 -53.62 41.36
C ALA A 29 -31.87 -54.06 41.95
N GLN A 30 -31.90 -54.56 43.22
CA GLN A 30 -30.71 -55.15 43.89
C GLN A 30 -30.19 -56.38 43.16
N ARG A 31 -31.10 -57.21 42.63
CA ARG A 31 -30.75 -58.41 41.86
C ARG A 31 -30.36 -58.11 40.41
N GLY A 32 -30.26 -56.84 39.99
CA GLY A 32 -29.93 -56.48 38.64
C GLY A 32 -30.97 -56.85 37.59
N LYS A 33 -32.19 -57.27 38.01
CA LYS A 33 -33.28 -57.67 37.09
C LYS A 33 -34.11 -56.49 36.56
N VAL A 34 -33.95 -55.31 37.17
CA VAL A 34 -34.58 -54.06 36.75
C VAL A 34 -33.49 -53.01 36.73
N GLU A 35 -33.34 -52.34 35.61
CA GLU A 35 -32.34 -51.29 35.37
C GLU A 35 -32.87 -49.95 35.89
N ARG A 36 -32.11 -49.35 36.80
CA ARG A 36 -32.39 -48.01 37.28
C ARG A 36 -31.55 -47.01 36.47
N VAL A 37 -32.21 -46.27 35.59
CA VAL A 37 -31.59 -45.31 34.68
C VAL A 37 -31.20 -44.02 35.36
N ARG A 38 -32.01 -43.55 36.31
CA ARG A 38 -31.72 -42.35 37.12
C ARG A 38 -31.98 -42.61 38.60
N ARG A 39 -31.07 -42.20 39.48
CA ARG A 39 -31.30 -42.25 40.95
C ARG A 39 -32.25 -41.12 41.32
N GLY A 40 -33.11 -41.35 42.31
CA GLY A 40 -33.96 -40.31 42.91
C GLY A 40 -33.14 -39.35 43.77
N CYS A 41 -33.48 -38.10 43.72
CA CYS A 41 -32.98 -37.02 44.63
C CYS A 41 -34.15 -36.14 45.05
N ASN A 42 -33.92 -35.21 46.01
CA ASN A 42 -35.00 -34.36 46.52
C ASN A 42 -35.80 -33.69 45.39
N GLY A 43 -37.11 -33.95 45.36
CA GLY A 43 -38.03 -33.44 44.37
C GLY A 43 -38.08 -34.18 43.01
N THR A 44 -37.22 -35.19 42.78
CA THR A 44 -37.18 -35.91 41.51
C THR A 44 -37.18 -37.42 41.74
N PRO A 45 -38.20 -38.16 41.30
CA PRO A 45 -38.26 -39.63 41.51
C PRO A 45 -37.23 -40.38 40.71
N ALA A 46 -36.82 -41.58 41.22
CA ALA A 46 -35.99 -42.51 40.47
C ALA A 46 -36.69 -43.02 39.21
N LEU A 47 -35.93 -43.22 38.16
CA LEU A 47 -36.44 -43.74 36.87
C LEU A 47 -35.90 -45.16 36.60
N PHE A 48 -36.80 -46.02 36.13
CA PHE A 48 -36.49 -47.40 35.80
C PHE A 48 -36.86 -47.67 34.32
N ALA A 49 -35.99 -48.37 33.62
CA ALA A 49 -36.23 -48.74 32.23
C ALA A 49 -37.41 -49.74 32.12
N VAL A 50 -38.45 -49.35 31.36
CA VAL A 50 -39.63 -50.18 31.17
C VAL A 50 -39.27 -51.51 30.52
N ASP A 51 -38.26 -51.51 29.63
CA ASP A 51 -37.82 -52.72 28.96
C ASP A 51 -37.11 -53.71 29.85
N SER A 52 -36.56 -53.26 30.98
CA SER A 52 -35.91 -54.12 31.98
C SER A 52 -36.90 -54.77 32.94
N LEU A 53 -38.16 -54.34 32.97
CA LEU A 53 -39.16 -54.85 33.87
C LEU A 53 -39.51 -56.30 33.53
N PRO A 54 -39.67 -57.19 34.56
CA PRO A 54 -40.20 -58.53 34.31
C PRO A 54 -41.57 -58.51 33.60
N LEU A 55 -41.82 -59.52 32.71
CA LEU A 55 -42.93 -59.49 31.79
C LEU A 55 -44.27 -59.24 32.48
N LYS A 56 -44.49 -59.80 33.68
CA LYS A 56 -45.68 -59.59 34.50
C LYS A 56 -45.98 -58.11 34.76
N TYR A 57 -44.96 -57.34 35.14
CA TYR A 57 -45.08 -55.90 35.48
C TYR A 57 -45.10 -55.06 34.23
N LYS A 58 -44.33 -55.46 33.21
CA LYS A 58 -44.32 -54.78 31.91
C LYS A 58 -45.70 -54.86 31.24
N THR A 59 -46.39 -56.00 31.27
CA THR A 59 -47.76 -56.12 30.74
C THR A 59 -48.72 -55.19 31.49
N GLU A 60 -48.57 -55.06 32.81
CA GLU A 60 -49.42 -54.23 33.63
C GLU A 60 -49.18 -52.74 33.37
N VAL A 61 -47.88 -52.34 33.13
CA VAL A 61 -47.52 -51.01 32.70
C VAL A 61 -48.21 -50.65 31.39
N TYR A 62 -48.13 -51.48 30.37
CA TYR A 62 -48.77 -51.24 29.08
C TYR A 62 -50.30 -51.29 29.13
N ARG A 63 -50.89 -52.09 30.01
CA ARG A 63 -52.35 -52.09 30.24
C ARG A 63 -52.82 -50.77 30.83
N ARG A 64 -52.04 -50.21 31.72
CA ARG A 64 -52.42 -48.97 32.44
C ARG A 64 -52.11 -47.71 31.59
N TYR A 65 -51.20 -47.82 30.64
CA TYR A 65 -50.77 -46.71 29.75
C TYR A 65 -50.80 -47.19 28.28
N PRO A 66 -51.96 -47.47 27.69
CA PRO A 66 -52.09 -48.06 26.34
C PRO A 66 -51.51 -47.15 25.24
N ASP A 67 -51.63 -45.80 25.39
CA ASP A 67 -51.10 -44.82 24.43
C ASP A 67 -49.58 -44.86 24.28
N LEU A 68 -48.89 -45.50 25.21
CA LEU A 68 -47.45 -45.59 25.22
C LEU A 68 -46.90 -46.76 24.42
N GLN A 69 -47.76 -47.81 24.28
CA GLN A 69 -47.43 -48.90 23.39
C GLN A 69 -47.49 -48.43 21.94
N GLU A 70 -48.45 -47.61 21.56
CA GLU A 70 -48.54 -46.96 20.27
C GLU A 70 -47.42 -45.94 20.06
N LYS A 71 -47.09 -45.13 21.05
CA LYS A 71 -45.98 -44.14 20.98
C LYS A 71 -44.61 -44.81 21.00
N ALA A 72 -44.40 -45.93 21.69
CA ALA A 72 -43.16 -46.69 21.69
C ALA A 72 -42.94 -47.44 20.36
N GLU A 73 -44.04 -47.84 19.70
CA GLU A 73 -43.95 -48.48 18.38
C GLU A 73 -43.87 -47.45 17.24
N SER A 74 -44.15 -46.16 17.50
CA SER A 74 -44.29 -45.11 16.49
C SER A 74 -43.25 -44.01 16.52
N LYS A 75 -42.05 -44.21 17.08
CA LYS A 75 -40.94 -43.25 16.73
C LYS A 75 -40.75 -43.33 15.22
N PRO A 76 -40.99 -42.23 14.51
CA PRO A 76 -40.76 -42.26 13.07
C PRO A 76 -39.30 -42.64 12.86
N PHE A 77 -39.03 -43.51 11.91
CA PHE A 77 -37.68 -44.00 11.59
C PHE A 77 -36.67 -42.85 11.40
N VAL A 78 -37.15 -41.70 10.94
CA VAL A 78 -36.36 -40.44 10.79
C VAL A 78 -35.62 -40.07 12.08
N GLU A 79 -36.25 -40.27 13.26
CA GLU A 79 -35.62 -39.96 14.55
C GLU A 79 -34.54 -40.97 14.98
N SER A 80 -34.48 -42.13 14.33
CA SER A 80 -33.46 -43.15 14.60
C SER A 80 -32.20 -42.99 13.75
N VAL A 81 -32.24 -42.12 12.72
CA VAL A 81 -31.06 -41.84 11.88
C VAL A 81 -30.13 -40.93 12.67
N GLN A 82 -28.89 -41.33 12.83
CA GLN A 82 -27.83 -40.54 13.49
C GLN A 82 -26.81 -40.05 12.45
N PRO A 83 -26.26 -38.84 12.60
CA PRO A 83 -25.20 -38.40 11.71
C PRO A 83 -24.00 -39.37 11.73
N ASP A 84 -23.49 -39.67 10.55
CA ASP A 84 -22.28 -40.50 10.39
C ASP A 84 -21.07 -39.63 10.19
N GLY A 85 -20.33 -39.31 11.29
CA GLY A 85 -19.15 -38.48 11.27
C GLY A 85 -17.97 -39.07 10.51
N GLU A 86 -17.81 -40.39 10.55
CA GLU A 86 -16.75 -41.09 9.80
C GLU A 86 -17.00 -41.02 8.29
N ALA A 87 -18.24 -41.23 7.86
CA ALA A 87 -18.62 -41.08 6.47
C ALA A 87 -18.47 -39.62 5.99
N MET A 88 -18.83 -38.61 6.82
CA MET A 88 -18.66 -37.21 6.48
C MET A 88 -17.20 -36.88 6.27
N GLN A 89 -16.31 -37.31 7.16
CA GLN A 89 -14.88 -37.08 7.02
C GLN A 89 -14.32 -37.79 5.79
N PHE A 90 -14.73 -39.07 5.55
CA PHE A 90 -14.33 -39.82 4.36
C PHE A 90 -14.67 -39.07 3.06
N TYR A 91 -15.89 -38.51 2.93
CA TYR A 91 -16.27 -37.78 1.72
C TYR A 91 -15.64 -36.39 1.63
N ALA A 92 -15.33 -35.71 2.77
CA ALA A 92 -14.61 -34.48 2.78
C ALA A 92 -13.17 -34.65 2.27
N ASP A 93 -12.52 -35.75 2.64
CA ASP A 93 -11.14 -36.05 2.25
C ASP A 93 -11.04 -36.71 0.87
N TYR A 94 -12.17 -37.20 0.32
CA TYR A 94 -12.18 -37.91 -0.96
C TYR A 94 -11.81 -37.01 -2.13
N VAL A 95 -10.76 -37.38 -2.85
CA VAL A 95 -10.28 -36.70 -4.05
C VAL A 95 -10.68 -37.44 -5.30
N LEU A 96 -11.36 -36.77 -6.22
CA LEU A 96 -11.69 -37.31 -7.54
C LEU A 96 -10.42 -37.44 -8.40
N ALA A 97 -10.47 -38.24 -9.47
CA ALA A 97 -9.32 -38.46 -10.36
C ALA A 97 -8.80 -37.17 -11.05
N ASP A 98 -9.61 -36.14 -11.11
CA ASP A 98 -9.25 -34.82 -11.63
C ASP A 98 -8.66 -33.87 -10.57
N GLY A 99 -8.40 -34.38 -9.37
CA GLY A 99 -7.82 -33.60 -8.25
C GLY A 99 -8.81 -32.73 -7.49
N ARG A 100 -10.11 -32.77 -7.82
CA ARG A 100 -11.15 -32.02 -7.12
C ARG A 100 -11.76 -32.82 -5.98
N HIS A 101 -12.20 -32.16 -4.94
CA HIS A 101 -13.03 -32.72 -3.90
C HIS A 101 -14.51 -32.78 -4.31
N LEU A 102 -15.30 -33.59 -3.64
CA LEU A 102 -16.75 -33.59 -3.77
C LEU A 102 -17.31 -32.24 -3.31
N SER A 103 -18.38 -31.75 -3.95
CA SER A 103 -19.08 -30.56 -3.45
C SER A 103 -19.72 -30.82 -2.07
N ASN A 104 -19.84 -29.81 -1.24
CA ASN A 104 -20.43 -29.93 0.11
C ASN A 104 -21.81 -30.55 0.09
N GLU A 105 -22.64 -30.26 -0.93
CA GLU A 105 -23.93 -30.88 -1.13
C GLU A 105 -23.81 -32.42 -1.33
N LYS A 106 -22.85 -32.86 -2.16
CA LYS A 106 -22.62 -34.26 -2.40
C LYS A 106 -21.99 -34.98 -1.22
N GLN A 107 -21.11 -34.35 -0.48
CA GLN A 107 -20.57 -34.88 0.77
C GLN A 107 -21.71 -35.15 1.76
N THR A 108 -22.59 -34.17 1.97
CA THR A 108 -23.75 -34.29 2.86
C THR A 108 -24.73 -35.36 2.38
N GLU A 109 -25.08 -35.38 1.09
CA GLU A 109 -25.98 -36.37 0.50
C GLU A 109 -25.44 -37.79 0.69
N TYR A 110 -24.17 -38.03 0.45
CA TYR A 110 -23.57 -39.36 0.57
C TYR A 110 -23.35 -39.78 2.03
N ALA A 111 -23.01 -38.82 2.92
CA ALA A 111 -22.95 -39.08 4.35
C ALA A 111 -24.33 -39.43 4.92
N ASN A 112 -25.38 -38.75 4.47
CA ASN A 112 -26.77 -39.10 4.82
C ASN A 112 -27.17 -40.47 4.29
N ASN A 113 -26.72 -40.87 3.08
CA ASN A 113 -26.93 -42.22 2.59
C ASN A 113 -26.33 -43.29 3.55
N CYS A 114 -25.11 -43.06 4.04
CA CYS A 114 -24.46 -43.94 5.02
C CYS A 114 -25.25 -43.97 6.33
N ALA A 115 -25.63 -42.79 6.86
CA ALA A 115 -26.40 -42.67 8.09
C ALA A 115 -27.72 -43.44 8.03
N ILE A 116 -28.47 -43.33 6.92
CA ILE A 116 -29.73 -44.05 6.70
C ILE A 116 -29.47 -45.56 6.59
N MET A 117 -28.41 -45.99 5.89
CA MET A 117 -28.09 -47.42 5.79
C MET A 117 -27.67 -48.00 7.13
N ASN A 118 -26.93 -47.27 7.95
CA ASN A 118 -26.59 -47.70 9.31
C ASN A 118 -27.86 -47.79 10.18
N ALA A 119 -28.79 -46.86 10.09
CA ALA A 119 -30.05 -46.95 10.79
C ALA A 119 -30.91 -48.15 10.33
N PHE A 120 -30.90 -48.48 9.03
CA PHE A 120 -31.54 -49.73 8.56
C PHE A 120 -30.89 -50.96 9.15
N ARG A 121 -29.56 -51.06 9.20
CA ARG A 121 -28.82 -52.15 9.83
C ARG A 121 -29.22 -52.31 11.30
N GLU A 122 -29.15 -51.25 12.07
CA GLU A 122 -29.54 -51.28 13.48
C GLU A 122 -31.00 -51.67 13.70
N CYS A 123 -31.89 -51.18 12.84
CA CYS A 123 -33.30 -51.55 12.91
C CYS A 123 -33.51 -53.04 12.67
N ILE A 124 -32.85 -53.63 11.67
CA ILE A 124 -32.88 -55.06 11.35
C ILE A 124 -32.34 -55.86 12.53
N GLU A 125 -31.19 -55.47 13.06
CA GLU A 125 -30.53 -56.17 14.18
C GLU A 125 -31.37 -56.10 15.45
N ARG A 126 -31.90 -54.90 15.77
CA ARG A 126 -32.78 -54.72 16.93
C ARG A 126 -34.07 -55.57 16.82
N ALA A 127 -34.71 -55.51 15.65
CA ALA A 127 -35.92 -56.31 15.40
C ALA A 127 -35.64 -57.82 15.47
N ASN A 128 -34.53 -58.27 14.90
CA ASN A 128 -34.17 -59.71 14.97
C ASN A 128 -33.82 -60.15 16.40
N SER A 129 -33.05 -59.33 17.14
CA SER A 129 -32.72 -59.62 18.54
C SER A 129 -33.94 -59.67 19.43
N HIS A 130 -34.93 -58.78 19.23
CA HIS A 130 -36.18 -58.82 19.95
C HIS A 130 -37.00 -60.03 19.62
N ARG A 131 -37.09 -60.50 18.34
CA ARG A 131 -37.78 -61.67 17.91
C ARG A 131 -37.12 -63.00 18.42
N ILE A 132 -35.79 -63.05 18.40
CA ILE A 132 -35.02 -64.16 18.96
C ILE A 132 -35.31 -64.31 20.45
N ARG A 133 -35.34 -63.22 21.21
CA ARG A 133 -35.71 -63.24 22.64
C ARG A 133 -37.11 -63.80 22.89
N GLN A 134 -38.03 -63.69 21.87
CA GLN A 134 -39.39 -64.19 21.91
C GLN A 134 -39.52 -65.57 21.26
N SER A 135 -38.44 -66.26 20.94
CA SER A 135 -38.42 -67.54 20.23
C SER A 135 -39.19 -67.52 18.90
N LYS A 136 -39.19 -66.34 18.23
CA LYS A 136 -39.84 -66.16 16.92
C LYS A 136 -38.83 -66.19 15.81
N ALA A 137 -39.21 -66.53 14.60
CA ALA A 137 -38.34 -66.45 13.43
C ALA A 137 -37.92 -65.00 13.13
N LYS A 138 -36.73 -64.83 12.51
CA LYS A 138 -36.24 -63.52 12.08
C LYS A 138 -37.26 -62.81 11.19
N ILE A 139 -37.09 -61.49 11.06
CA ILE A 139 -37.96 -60.63 10.22
C ILE A 139 -37.90 -61.12 8.76
N LYS A 140 -39.01 -60.96 8.04
CA LYS A 140 -39.06 -61.18 6.59
C LYS A 140 -38.45 -59.96 5.89
N LEU A 141 -37.22 -60.06 5.45
CA LEU A 141 -36.46 -58.94 4.85
C LEU A 141 -37.17 -58.29 3.65
N GLY A 142 -37.90 -59.06 2.85
CA GLY A 142 -38.66 -58.54 1.72
C GLY A 142 -39.77 -57.57 2.14
N GLU A 143 -40.45 -57.82 3.26
CA GLU A 143 -41.46 -56.88 3.82
C GLU A 143 -40.81 -55.67 4.46
N PHE A 144 -39.67 -55.86 5.13
CA PHE A 144 -38.89 -54.74 5.67
C PHE A 144 -38.47 -53.76 4.58
N TRP A 145 -37.88 -54.27 3.50
CA TRP A 145 -37.41 -53.39 2.42
C TRP A 145 -38.53 -52.68 1.67
N LYS A 146 -39.73 -53.30 1.56
CA LYS A 146 -40.91 -52.61 1.02
C LYS A 146 -41.31 -51.41 1.89
N LYS A 147 -41.35 -51.61 3.22
CA LYS A 147 -41.66 -50.53 4.18
C LYS A 147 -40.56 -49.48 4.21
N ALA A 148 -39.30 -49.88 4.19
CA ALA A 148 -38.16 -48.97 4.15
C ALA A 148 -38.18 -48.07 2.88
N ALA A 149 -38.41 -48.66 1.72
CA ALA A 149 -38.52 -47.90 0.46
C ALA A 149 -39.71 -46.94 0.44
N ALA A 150 -40.86 -47.32 1.03
CA ALA A 150 -42.01 -46.42 1.15
C ALA A 150 -41.80 -45.27 2.14
N ALA A 151 -40.89 -45.42 3.11
CA ALA A 151 -40.55 -44.40 4.08
C ALA A 151 -39.52 -43.38 3.57
N LEU A 152 -38.71 -43.71 2.54
CA LEU A 152 -37.62 -42.88 2.02
C LEU A 152 -38.05 -41.45 1.64
N PRO A 153 -39.18 -41.19 0.98
CA PRO A 153 -39.60 -39.83 0.66
C PRO A 153 -39.72 -38.96 1.90
N ARG A 154 -40.30 -39.48 2.99
CA ARG A 154 -40.43 -38.74 4.27
C ARG A 154 -39.08 -38.60 4.98
N ILE A 155 -38.16 -39.52 4.80
CA ILE A 155 -36.81 -39.42 5.33
C ILE A 155 -36.03 -38.36 4.57
N SER A 156 -36.24 -38.23 3.26
CA SER A 156 -35.54 -37.24 2.40
C SER A 156 -35.82 -35.81 2.79
N ASP A 157 -36.96 -35.51 3.40
CA ASP A 157 -37.28 -34.16 3.89
C ASP A 157 -36.34 -33.70 5.01
N ALA A 158 -35.97 -34.61 5.92
CA ALA A 158 -35.05 -34.31 7.03
C ALA A 158 -33.59 -34.69 6.70
N TRP A 159 -33.38 -35.69 5.88
CA TRP A 159 -32.09 -36.25 5.49
C TRP A 159 -32.02 -36.33 3.96
N PRO A 160 -31.63 -35.25 3.26
CA PRO A 160 -31.44 -35.27 1.81
C PRO A 160 -30.54 -36.45 1.40
N ASN A 161 -31.04 -37.30 0.53
CA ASN A 161 -30.36 -38.55 0.13
C ASN A 161 -30.66 -38.93 -1.34
N SER A 162 -29.85 -39.79 -1.91
CA SER A 162 -30.02 -40.32 -3.27
C SER A 162 -30.29 -41.80 -3.30
N LEU A 163 -30.82 -42.37 -2.23
CA LEU A 163 -31.11 -43.82 -2.14
C LEU A 163 -32.25 -44.23 -3.06
N PRO A 164 -32.17 -45.46 -3.64
CA PRO A 164 -33.22 -45.96 -4.53
C PRO A 164 -34.55 -46.17 -3.79
N GLN A 165 -35.64 -45.60 -4.29
CA GLN A 165 -36.99 -45.80 -3.73
C GLN A 165 -37.63 -47.15 -4.08
N ASN A 166 -36.94 -48.01 -4.87
CA ASN A 166 -37.37 -49.35 -5.16
C ASN A 166 -36.81 -50.34 -4.13
N ALA A 167 -37.65 -51.12 -3.48
CA ALA A 167 -37.30 -52.06 -2.41
C ALA A 167 -36.16 -53.04 -2.78
N ARG A 168 -36.20 -53.58 -4.00
CA ARG A 168 -35.14 -54.49 -4.48
C ARG A 168 -33.83 -53.82 -4.69
N ARG A 169 -33.84 -52.64 -5.32
CA ARG A 169 -32.63 -51.84 -5.54
C ARG A 169 -32.06 -51.29 -4.24
N LEU A 170 -32.93 -50.88 -3.30
CA LEU A 170 -32.51 -50.40 -1.97
C LEU A 170 -31.80 -51.53 -1.18
N HIS A 171 -32.36 -52.74 -1.19
CA HIS A 171 -31.74 -53.93 -0.58
C HIS A 171 -30.39 -54.27 -1.24
N MET A 172 -30.32 -54.23 -2.58
CA MET A 172 -29.05 -54.45 -3.28
C MET A 172 -28.01 -53.39 -2.86
N LYS A 173 -28.40 -52.15 -2.81
CA LYS A 173 -27.52 -51.05 -2.42
C LYS A 173 -27.05 -51.17 -0.97
N PHE A 174 -27.92 -51.61 -0.07
CA PHE A 174 -27.57 -51.95 1.30
C PHE A 174 -26.51 -53.04 1.39
N ASN A 175 -26.69 -54.12 0.63
CA ASN A 175 -25.71 -55.22 0.61
C ASN A 175 -24.37 -54.82 0.00
N GLU A 176 -24.39 -53.93 -1.02
CA GLU A 176 -23.15 -53.31 -1.56
C GLU A 176 -22.46 -52.47 -0.50
N TYR A 177 -23.22 -51.64 0.21
CA TYR A 177 -22.69 -50.79 1.28
C TYR A 177 -22.06 -51.60 2.42
N GLN A 178 -22.70 -52.71 2.82
CA GLN A 178 -22.16 -53.61 3.84
C GLN A 178 -20.83 -54.28 3.42
N LYS A 179 -20.59 -54.43 2.10
CA LYS A 179 -19.36 -55.07 1.57
C LYS A 179 -18.26 -54.07 1.27
N GLN A 180 -18.58 -52.89 0.74
CA GLN A 180 -17.65 -51.95 0.17
C GLN A 180 -17.56 -50.63 0.95
N GLY A 181 -18.45 -50.41 1.93
CA GLY A 181 -18.48 -49.17 2.72
C GLY A 181 -18.93 -47.94 1.93
N ALA A 182 -18.50 -46.77 2.38
CA ALA A 182 -18.92 -45.48 1.89
C ALA A 182 -18.66 -45.21 0.39
N VAL A 183 -17.64 -45.87 -0.18
CA VAL A 183 -17.25 -45.70 -1.62
C VAL A 183 -18.40 -45.99 -2.58
N VAL A 184 -19.33 -46.86 -2.19
CA VAL A 184 -20.49 -47.31 -3.00
C VAL A 184 -21.39 -46.15 -3.46
N PHE A 185 -21.47 -45.05 -2.69
CA PHE A 185 -22.36 -43.92 -3.03
C PHE A 185 -21.73 -42.93 -3.99
N ILE A 186 -20.42 -42.99 -4.21
CA ILE A 186 -19.73 -42.11 -5.13
C ILE A 186 -20.20 -42.42 -6.56
N SER A 187 -20.76 -41.39 -7.21
CA SER A 187 -21.29 -41.52 -8.56
C SER A 187 -20.17 -41.77 -9.57
N LYS A 188 -20.25 -42.84 -10.32
CA LYS A 188 -19.34 -43.09 -11.46
C LYS A 188 -19.42 -42.05 -12.58
N LYS A 189 -20.44 -41.17 -12.55
CA LYS A 189 -20.61 -40.11 -13.53
C LYS A 189 -19.55 -39.01 -13.39
N PHE A 190 -18.90 -38.84 -12.25
CA PHE A 190 -17.82 -37.85 -12.07
C PHE A 190 -16.59 -38.10 -12.95
N GLN A 191 -16.43 -39.28 -13.50
CA GLN A 191 -15.28 -39.68 -14.33
C GLN A 191 -15.70 -40.15 -15.72
N ASN A 192 -16.92 -39.82 -16.14
CA ASN A 192 -17.42 -40.32 -17.43
C ASN A 192 -16.87 -39.49 -18.58
N SER A 193 -15.78 -39.93 -19.20
CA SER A 193 -15.16 -39.35 -20.39
C SER A 193 -15.74 -39.89 -21.71
N ASN A 194 -16.66 -40.86 -21.68
CA ASN A 194 -17.19 -41.54 -22.85
C ASN A 194 -17.91 -40.61 -23.84
N ALA A 195 -18.29 -39.40 -23.44
CA ALA A 195 -18.91 -38.39 -24.28
C ALA A 195 -17.97 -37.20 -24.60
N ALA A 196 -16.69 -37.29 -24.22
CA ALA A 196 -15.72 -36.23 -24.50
C ALA A 196 -15.43 -36.14 -26.00
N LYS A 197 -15.79 -35.04 -26.65
CA LYS A 197 -15.56 -34.82 -28.07
C LYS A 197 -14.11 -34.38 -28.37
N VAL A 198 -13.41 -33.90 -27.35
CA VAL A 198 -11.98 -33.57 -27.37
C VAL A 198 -11.33 -34.55 -26.39
N ALA A 199 -10.78 -35.64 -26.89
CA ALA A 199 -10.26 -36.75 -26.08
C ALA A 199 -8.76 -36.98 -26.32
N ASP A 200 -8.22 -36.51 -27.45
CA ASP A 200 -6.84 -36.71 -27.85
C ASP A 200 -5.98 -35.44 -27.63
N VAL A 201 -4.69 -35.65 -27.38
CA VAL A 201 -3.70 -34.58 -27.17
C VAL A 201 -3.62 -33.65 -28.35
N GLN A 202 -3.76 -34.17 -29.60
CA GLN A 202 -3.72 -33.32 -30.79
C GLN A 202 -4.94 -32.40 -30.89
N GLN A 203 -6.12 -32.90 -30.54
CA GLN A 203 -7.37 -32.15 -30.47
C GLN A 203 -7.28 -31.03 -29.41
N GLU A 204 -6.74 -31.32 -28.24
CA GLU A 204 -6.51 -30.35 -27.18
C GLU A 204 -5.47 -29.29 -27.60
N ALA A 205 -4.39 -29.70 -28.26
CA ALA A 205 -3.35 -28.79 -28.72
C ALA A 205 -3.89 -27.78 -29.75
N VAL A 206 -4.64 -28.25 -30.77
CA VAL A 206 -5.27 -27.38 -31.78
C VAL A 206 -6.25 -26.41 -31.13
N LEU A 207 -7.12 -26.91 -30.26
CA LEU A 207 -8.10 -26.09 -29.55
C LEU A 207 -7.41 -25.04 -28.64
N THR A 208 -6.32 -25.44 -27.94
CA THR A 208 -5.52 -24.55 -27.10
C THR A 208 -4.92 -23.40 -27.90
N GLN A 209 -4.34 -23.69 -29.08
CA GLN A 209 -3.78 -22.67 -29.97
C GLN A 209 -4.84 -21.66 -30.45
N MET A 210 -6.03 -22.18 -30.82
CA MET A 210 -7.14 -21.31 -31.25
C MET A 210 -7.66 -20.44 -30.10
N ILE A 211 -7.77 -21.00 -28.89
CA ILE A 211 -8.17 -20.25 -27.70
C ILE A 211 -7.12 -19.20 -27.30
N ALA A 212 -5.83 -19.51 -27.44
CA ALA A 212 -4.73 -18.61 -27.08
C ALA A 212 -4.51 -17.49 -28.11
N HIS A 213 -5.27 -17.42 -29.20
CA HIS A 213 -5.08 -16.42 -30.25
C HIS A 213 -5.20 -14.98 -29.74
N HIS A 214 -4.29 -14.11 -30.15
CA HIS A 214 -4.17 -12.73 -29.64
C HIS A 214 -5.38 -11.85 -29.95
N ASN A 215 -6.16 -12.16 -30.99
CA ASN A 215 -7.41 -11.46 -31.29
C ASN A 215 -8.56 -11.83 -30.36
N ASN A 216 -8.33 -12.72 -29.38
CA ASN A 216 -9.33 -13.17 -28.41
C ASN A 216 -10.64 -13.62 -29.08
N LEU A 217 -10.54 -14.53 -30.04
CA LEU A 217 -11.65 -15.02 -30.85
C LEU A 217 -12.83 -15.46 -29.99
N ASP A 218 -14.04 -15.21 -30.46
CA ASP A 218 -15.24 -15.69 -29.78
C ASP A 218 -15.42 -17.21 -29.89
N ASN A 219 -16.30 -17.76 -29.09
CA ASN A 219 -16.48 -19.21 -29.00
C ASN A 219 -17.06 -19.82 -30.28
N VAL A 220 -17.86 -19.05 -31.04
CA VAL A 220 -18.47 -19.50 -32.27
C VAL A 220 -17.40 -19.63 -33.37
N MET A 221 -16.59 -18.60 -33.54
CA MET A 221 -15.47 -18.60 -34.47
C MET A 221 -14.49 -19.75 -34.23
N ILE A 222 -14.13 -19.95 -32.95
CA ILE A 222 -13.23 -21.06 -32.59
C ILE A 222 -13.87 -22.42 -32.93
N ALA A 223 -15.16 -22.61 -32.64
CA ALA A 223 -15.86 -23.84 -33.00
C ALA A 223 -15.90 -24.06 -34.52
N GLU A 224 -16.14 -23.02 -35.32
CA GLU A 224 -16.13 -23.10 -36.78
C GLU A 224 -14.76 -23.53 -37.32
N TYR A 225 -13.68 -22.86 -36.89
CA TYR A 225 -12.32 -23.21 -37.33
C TYR A 225 -11.90 -24.60 -36.87
N TYR A 226 -12.21 -24.95 -35.61
CA TYR A 226 -11.92 -26.30 -35.08
C TYR A 226 -12.67 -27.36 -35.90
N ASN A 227 -13.95 -27.16 -36.20
CA ASN A 227 -14.75 -28.14 -36.93
C ASN A 227 -14.26 -28.35 -38.36
N LYS A 228 -13.70 -27.32 -39.05
CA LYS A 228 -13.01 -27.49 -40.34
C LYS A 228 -11.81 -28.41 -40.23
N VAL A 229 -11.02 -28.25 -39.16
CA VAL A 229 -9.87 -29.14 -38.88
C VAL A 229 -10.37 -30.54 -38.51
N ALA A 230 -11.43 -30.62 -37.72
CA ALA A 230 -12.04 -31.90 -37.32
C ALA A 230 -12.56 -32.71 -38.50
N GLU A 231 -13.18 -32.07 -39.49
CA GLU A 231 -13.61 -32.67 -40.72
C GLU A 231 -12.44 -33.29 -41.51
N MET A 232 -11.33 -32.56 -41.65
CA MET A 232 -10.12 -33.04 -42.33
C MET A 232 -9.43 -34.21 -41.60
N GLN A 233 -9.54 -34.25 -40.26
CA GLN A 233 -8.89 -35.26 -39.42
C GLN A 233 -9.81 -36.39 -38.96
N GLY A 234 -11.09 -36.36 -39.35
CA GLY A 234 -12.08 -37.36 -38.90
C GLY A 234 -12.46 -37.27 -37.43
N TRP A 235 -12.31 -36.09 -36.81
CA TRP A 235 -12.65 -35.84 -35.40
C TRP A 235 -14.11 -35.46 -35.22
N ALA A 236 -14.61 -35.59 -33.96
CA ALA A 236 -15.97 -35.18 -33.67
C ALA A 236 -16.09 -33.67 -33.64
N ALA A 237 -17.14 -33.14 -34.26
CA ALA A 237 -17.45 -31.72 -34.25
C ALA A 237 -17.84 -31.23 -32.84
N ILE A 238 -17.40 -30.00 -32.49
CA ILE A 238 -17.68 -29.34 -31.19
C ILE A 238 -18.62 -28.18 -31.37
N THR A 239 -19.22 -27.74 -30.26
CA THR A 239 -20.09 -26.54 -30.22
C THR A 239 -19.39 -25.38 -29.52
N ALA A 240 -19.90 -24.16 -29.70
CA ALA A 240 -19.44 -22.97 -28.99
C ALA A 240 -19.48 -23.14 -27.45
N SER A 241 -20.46 -23.89 -26.93
CA SER A 241 -20.54 -24.24 -25.50
C SER A 241 -19.38 -25.13 -25.05
N THR A 242 -18.98 -26.09 -25.88
CA THR A 242 -17.79 -26.93 -25.62
C THR A 242 -16.53 -26.08 -25.57
N VAL A 243 -16.37 -25.13 -26.51
CA VAL A 243 -15.25 -24.16 -26.50
C VAL A 243 -15.26 -23.33 -25.21
N GLY A 244 -16.44 -22.88 -24.73
CA GLY A 244 -16.56 -22.16 -23.46
C GLY A 244 -16.01 -22.96 -22.28
N VAL A 245 -16.39 -24.24 -22.16
CA VAL A 245 -15.88 -25.14 -21.10
C VAL A 245 -14.36 -25.32 -21.20
N TRP A 246 -13.83 -25.47 -22.42
CA TRP A 246 -12.38 -25.60 -22.62
C TRP A 246 -11.63 -24.29 -22.37
N LYS A 247 -12.24 -23.14 -22.69
CA LYS A 247 -11.70 -21.82 -22.36
C LYS A 247 -11.51 -21.64 -20.84
N GLU A 248 -12.46 -22.09 -20.04
CA GLU A 248 -12.34 -22.09 -18.58
C GLU A 248 -11.28 -23.09 -18.09
N LYS A 249 -11.31 -24.32 -18.61
CA LYS A 249 -10.34 -25.37 -18.26
C LYS A 249 -8.89 -24.95 -18.56
N LEU A 250 -8.66 -24.32 -19.69
CA LEU A 250 -7.34 -23.90 -20.18
C LEU A 250 -7.01 -22.43 -19.89
N ASP A 251 -7.78 -21.72 -19.04
CA ASP A 251 -7.62 -20.29 -18.81
C ASP A 251 -6.20 -19.92 -18.40
N LEU A 252 -5.60 -20.71 -17.50
CA LEU A 252 -4.23 -20.46 -17.04
C LEU A 252 -3.22 -20.48 -18.21
N VAL A 253 -3.33 -21.46 -19.10
CA VAL A 253 -2.39 -21.66 -20.22
C VAL A 253 -2.61 -20.61 -21.32
N THR A 254 -3.86 -20.27 -21.60
CA THR A 254 -4.23 -19.44 -22.73
C THR A 254 -4.35 -17.94 -22.41
N ALA A 255 -4.39 -17.58 -21.10
CA ALA A 255 -4.59 -16.20 -20.66
C ALA A 255 -3.50 -15.25 -21.18
N ALA A 256 -2.24 -15.69 -21.21
CA ALA A 256 -1.11 -14.88 -21.69
C ALA A 256 -1.24 -14.57 -23.19
N GLY A 257 -1.65 -15.53 -23.98
CA GLY A 257 -1.89 -15.35 -25.43
C GLY A 257 -3.05 -14.39 -25.70
N ARG A 258 -4.18 -14.59 -25.01
CA ARG A 258 -5.41 -13.78 -25.19
C ARG A 258 -5.29 -12.35 -24.68
N ARG A 259 -4.70 -12.15 -23.51
CA ARG A 259 -4.71 -10.87 -22.77
C ARG A 259 -3.34 -10.22 -22.64
N GLY A 260 -2.30 -10.91 -23.11
CA GLY A 260 -0.91 -10.46 -23.03
C GLY A 260 -0.22 -10.81 -21.70
N ALA A 261 1.12 -10.88 -21.77
CA ALA A 261 1.96 -11.30 -20.65
C ALA A 261 1.86 -10.38 -19.42
N THR A 262 1.62 -9.09 -19.64
CA THR A 262 1.47 -8.12 -18.53
C THR A 262 0.18 -8.38 -17.76
N ASN A 263 -0.94 -8.59 -18.45
CA ASN A 263 -2.21 -8.92 -17.83
C ASN A 263 -2.11 -10.26 -17.08
N PHE A 264 -1.49 -11.28 -17.71
CA PHE A 264 -1.24 -12.57 -17.07
C PHE A 264 -0.47 -12.42 -15.74
N ARG A 265 0.63 -11.66 -15.74
CA ARG A 265 1.41 -11.41 -14.51
C ARG A 265 0.57 -10.71 -13.44
N ASN A 266 -0.25 -9.75 -13.83
CA ASN A 266 -1.05 -8.96 -12.88
C ASN A 266 -2.22 -9.74 -12.28
N GLU A 267 -2.80 -10.69 -13.01
CA GLU A 267 -4.02 -11.40 -12.60
C GLU A 267 -3.77 -12.83 -12.11
N ARG A 268 -2.78 -13.53 -12.69
CA ARG A 268 -2.58 -14.97 -12.48
C ARG A 268 -1.31 -15.33 -11.70
N SER A 269 -0.25 -14.49 -11.77
CA SER A 269 0.97 -14.76 -11.01
C SER A 269 0.78 -14.48 -9.53
N MET A 270 1.45 -15.27 -8.69
CA MET A 270 1.47 -15.04 -7.25
C MET A 270 2.04 -13.66 -6.95
N GLN A 271 1.37 -12.91 -6.09
CA GLN A 271 1.76 -11.57 -5.70
C GLN A 271 2.15 -11.53 -4.22
N VAL A 272 3.22 -10.78 -3.94
CA VAL A 272 3.64 -10.54 -2.56
C VAL A 272 2.74 -9.47 -1.95
N LYS A 273 2.05 -9.82 -0.87
CA LYS A 273 1.30 -8.85 -0.06
C LYS A 273 2.27 -8.01 0.76
N ARG A 274 2.26 -6.69 0.56
CA ARG A 274 3.10 -5.76 1.30
C ARG A 274 2.33 -5.17 2.48
N ARG A 275 3.03 -4.96 3.58
CA ARG A 275 2.53 -4.21 4.73
C ARG A 275 2.94 -2.75 4.59
N ARG A 276 2.12 -1.83 5.07
CA ARG A 276 2.45 -0.40 5.18
C ARG A 276 3.69 -0.17 6.06
N PRO A 277 4.44 0.93 5.85
CA PRO A 277 5.52 1.31 6.75
C PRO A 277 5.05 1.38 8.21
N SER A 278 5.91 1.01 9.12
CA SER A 278 5.59 0.95 10.57
C SER A 278 5.66 2.32 11.25
N ALA A 279 6.33 3.28 10.63
CA ALA A 279 6.46 4.65 11.10
C ALA A 279 6.42 5.62 9.92
N ALA A 280 6.14 6.88 10.20
CA ALA A 280 6.22 7.96 9.22
C ALA A 280 7.67 8.17 8.76
N PHE A 281 7.87 8.75 7.58
CA PHE A 281 9.17 9.08 6.98
C PHE A 281 10.07 7.88 6.62
N LEU A 282 9.64 6.64 6.88
CA LEU A 282 10.37 5.46 6.39
C LEU A 282 10.29 5.32 4.87
N MET A 283 9.22 5.76 4.26
CA MET A 283 9.02 5.72 2.82
C MET A 283 8.11 6.84 2.38
N TRP A 284 8.49 7.52 1.30
CA TRP A 284 7.60 8.39 0.54
C TRP A 284 7.38 7.81 -0.86
N THR A 285 6.25 8.11 -1.44
CA THR A 285 5.95 7.82 -2.85
C THR A 285 5.51 9.08 -3.55
N LEU A 286 6.01 9.30 -4.74
CA LEU A 286 5.80 10.48 -5.55
C LEU A 286 5.16 10.07 -6.87
N ASP A 287 4.09 10.75 -7.26
CA ASP A 287 3.43 10.57 -8.56
C ASP A 287 2.52 11.75 -8.86
N GLY A 288 2.28 11.98 -10.17
CA GLY A 288 1.37 12.98 -10.66
C GLY A 288 -0.01 12.43 -11.00
N TRP A 289 -1.02 13.27 -10.88
CA TRP A 289 -2.40 12.94 -11.23
C TRP A 289 -3.10 14.13 -11.88
N ASP A 290 -3.66 13.92 -13.07
CA ASP A 290 -4.56 14.88 -13.69
C ASP A 290 -5.89 14.89 -12.93
N CYS A 291 -6.07 15.91 -12.10
CA CYS A 291 -7.22 16.03 -11.21
C CYS A 291 -8.51 16.10 -12.01
N GLU A 292 -9.49 15.27 -11.65
CA GLU A 292 -10.77 15.15 -12.37
C GLU A 292 -11.72 16.34 -12.13
N LEU A 293 -11.16 17.56 -12.07
CA LEU A 293 -11.87 18.83 -11.94
C LEU A 293 -11.64 19.69 -13.17
N LEU A 294 -12.72 20.03 -13.87
CA LEU A 294 -12.68 20.86 -15.06
C LEU A 294 -12.64 22.34 -14.71
N TYR A 295 -11.90 23.13 -15.51
CA TYR A 295 -11.91 24.57 -15.41
C TYR A 295 -12.06 25.25 -16.76
N GLN A 296 -12.58 26.47 -16.76
CA GLN A 296 -12.71 27.28 -17.94
C GLN A 296 -11.47 28.20 -18.14
N THR A 297 -11.06 28.31 -19.39
CA THR A 297 -9.98 29.22 -19.77
C THR A 297 -10.40 29.98 -21.00
N VAL A 298 -10.20 31.29 -20.98
CA VAL A 298 -10.40 32.17 -22.12
C VAL A 298 -9.04 32.37 -22.81
N LYS A 299 -8.96 32.04 -24.08
CA LYS A 299 -7.79 32.29 -24.93
C LYS A 299 -8.18 33.16 -26.10
N GLU A 300 -7.29 34.05 -26.48
CA GLU A 300 -7.42 34.84 -27.68
C GLU A 300 -6.89 34.02 -28.86
N ASP A 301 -7.68 33.88 -29.92
CA ASP A 301 -7.24 33.23 -31.15
C ASP A 301 -6.36 34.15 -32.00
N ALA A 302 -5.81 33.64 -33.08
CA ALA A 302 -4.93 34.41 -34.00
C ALA A 302 -5.66 35.58 -34.71
N GLN A 303 -6.99 35.62 -34.62
CA GLN A 303 -7.85 36.67 -35.18
C GLN A 303 -8.31 37.69 -34.09
N GLY A 304 -7.93 37.50 -32.83
CA GLY A 304 -8.34 38.39 -31.75
C GLY A 304 -9.70 38.06 -31.12
N HIS A 305 -10.28 36.86 -31.42
CA HIS A 305 -11.53 36.41 -30.80
C HIS A 305 -11.25 35.68 -29.50
N HIS A 306 -12.07 35.91 -28.49
CA HIS A 306 -12.00 35.19 -27.23
C HIS A 306 -12.69 33.81 -27.31
N VAL A 307 -11.90 32.75 -27.26
CA VAL A 307 -12.39 31.37 -27.25
C VAL A 307 -12.32 30.81 -25.84
N THR A 308 -13.46 30.42 -25.28
CA THR A 308 -13.52 29.77 -23.96
C THR A 308 -13.49 28.26 -24.08
N THR A 309 -12.57 27.62 -23.41
CA THR A 309 -12.48 26.16 -23.30
C THR A 309 -12.86 25.71 -21.88
N TYR A 310 -13.50 24.54 -21.77
CA TYR A 310 -14.07 24.02 -20.52
C TYR A 310 -13.54 22.64 -20.15
N SER A 311 -12.63 22.06 -20.91
CA SER A 311 -12.12 20.70 -20.73
C SER A 311 -10.72 20.63 -20.13
N ASN A 312 -10.22 21.75 -19.60
CA ASN A 312 -8.90 21.80 -19.01
C ASN A 312 -8.90 21.16 -17.62
N ARG A 313 -7.81 20.52 -17.26
CA ARG A 313 -7.56 19.93 -15.94
C ARG A 313 -6.21 20.38 -15.41
N LEU A 314 -6.03 20.39 -14.10
CA LEU A 314 -4.75 20.63 -13.47
C LEU A 314 -4.11 19.31 -13.04
N CYS A 315 -2.81 19.25 -13.21
CA CYS A 315 -1.98 18.19 -12.69
C CYS A 315 -1.63 18.47 -11.23
N LEU A 316 -1.89 17.52 -10.35
CA LEU A 316 -1.53 17.54 -8.95
C LEU A 316 -0.39 16.53 -8.72
N GLU A 317 0.80 17.04 -8.44
CA GLU A 317 1.93 16.24 -8.00
C GLU A 317 1.85 16.04 -6.49
N VAL A 318 1.94 14.78 -6.01
CA VAL A 318 1.82 14.47 -4.57
C VAL A 318 3.01 13.66 -4.09
N VAL A 319 3.62 14.12 -3.02
CA VAL A 319 4.53 13.32 -2.18
C VAL A 319 3.71 12.74 -1.04
N LEU A 320 3.48 11.45 -1.07
CA LEU A 320 2.63 10.72 -0.11
C LEU A 320 3.48 9.91 0.86
N ASP A 321 3.20 10.02 2.14
CA ASP A 321 3.68 9.04 3.13
C ASP A 321 2.66 7.90 3.27
N PRO A 322 3.00 6.68 2.80
CA PRO A 322 2.07 5.56 2.76
C PRO A 322 1.81 4.91 4.13
N CYS A 323 2.44 5.37 5.20
CA CYS A 323 2.17 4.83 6.54
C CYS A 323 0.71 5.03 6.95
N CYS A 324 0.13 6.19 6.60
CA CYS A 324 -1.29 6.52 6.80
C CYS A 324 -1.91 7.26 5.61
N ASP A 325 -1.30 7.19 4.42
CA ASP A 325 -1.69 7.92 3.21
C ASP A 325 -1.74 9.45 3.45
N TYR A 326 -0.72 9.98 4.10
CA TYR A 326 -0.61 11.40 4.43
C TYR A 326 0.08 12.16 3.30
N PRO A 327 -0.52 13.22 2.71
CA PRO A 327 0.12 14.03 1.69
C PRO A 327 1.14 14.98 2.34
N ILE A 328 2.41 14.53 2.38
CA ILE A 328 3.48 15.29 3.03
C ILE A 328 3.88 16.52 2.22
N GLY A 329 3.82 16.41 0.88
CA GLY A 329 4.07 17.51 -0.03
C GLY A 329 3.17 17.44 -1.26
N TYR A 330 2.97 18.59 -1.91
CA TYR A 330 2.26 18.67 -3.18
C TYR A 330 2.58 19.94 -3.94
N ALA A 331 2.33 19.88 -5.25
CA ALA A 331 2.35 21.04 -6.13
C ALA A 331 1.25 20.92 -7.19
N ILE A 332 0.79 22.07 -7.72
CA ILE A 332 -0.30 22.13 -8.69
C ILE A 332 0.19 22.84 -9.94
N GLY A 333 0.13 22.19 -11.09
CA GLY A 333 0.53 22.72 -12.37
C GLY A 333 -0.46 22.38 -13.49
N THR A 334 -0.18 22.83 -14.70
CA THR A 334 -0.96 22.43 -15.87
C THR A 334 -0.55 21.07 -16.42
N HIS A 335 0.70 20.68 -16.22
CA HIS A 335 1.28 19.43 -16.69
C HIS A 335 2.36 18.97 -15.70
N GLU A 336 2.62 17.68 -15.68
CA GLU A 336 3.77 17.12 -14.95
C GLU A 336 5.08 17.62 -15.58
N THR A 337 5.90 18.27 -14.79
CA THR A 337 7.21 18.79 -15.19
C THR A 337 8.23 18.60 -14.08
N PRO A 338 9.54 18.57 -14.38
CA PRO A 338 10.58 18.54 -13.36
C PRO A 338 10.47 19.69 -12.34
N ALA A 339 10.03 20.86 -12.79
CA ALA A 339 9.81 22.03 -11.91
C ALA A 339 8.65 21.75 -10.93
N LEU A 340 7.55 21.16 -11.40
CA LEU A 340 6.40 20.81 -10.56
C LEU A 340 6.79 19.76 -9.50
N ILE A 341 7.55 18.75 -9.90
CA ILE A 341 8.09 17.73 -8.99
C ILE A 341 9.00 18.37 -7.93
N THR A 342 9.85 19.30 -8.36
CA THR A 342 10.73 20.05 -7.43
C THR A 342 9.93 20.85 -6.43
N GLU A 343 8.86 21.52 -6.85
CA GLU A 343 7.96 22.27 -5.99
C GLU A 343 7.22 21.37 -4.98
N ALA A 344 6.75 20.18 -5.42
CA ALA A 344 6.13 19.20 -4.52
C ALA A 344 7.10 18.71 -3.44
N LEU A 345 8.35 18.42 -3.81
CA LEU A 345 9.39 18.03 -2.86
C LEU A 345 9.83 19.17 -1.94
N ARG A 346 9.88 20.42 -2.45
CA ARG A 346 10.11 21.63 -1.63
C ARG A 346 9.01 21.75 -0.57
N ASN A 347 7.74 21.64 -0.96
CA ASN A 347 6.62 21.64 -0.03
C ASN A 347 6.71 20.51 0.99
N ALA A 348 7.14 19.30 0.58
CA ALA A 348 7.36 18.18 1.49
C ALA A 348 8.45 18.49 2.53
N ALA A 349 9.56 19.11 2.12
CA ALA A 349 10.62 19.52 3.04
C ALA A 349 10.13 20.54 4.06
N GLN A 350 9.43 21.60 3.60
CA GLN A 350 8.87 22.63 4.48
C GLN A 350 7.83 22.06 5.45
N HIS A 351 6.90 21.24 4.95
CA HIS A 351 5.86 20.62 5.79
C HIS A 351 6.44 19.62 6.78
N SER A 352 7.56 18.95 6.44
CA SER A 352 8.26 18.08 7.40
C SER A 352 8.79 18.87 8.60
N ALA A 353 9.22 20.13 8.40
CA ALA A 353 9.65 21.00 9.48
C ALA A 353 8.48 21.39 10.40
N GLU A 354 7.30 21.64 9.84
CA GLU A 354 6.08 21.92 10.62
C GLU A 354 5.70 20.73 11.51
N LEU A 355 5.86 19.48 11.01
CA LEU A 355 5.51 18.27 11.74
C LEU A 355 6.56 17.84 12.76
N ALA A 356 7.85 18.01 12.45
CA ALA A 356 8.96 17.44 13.23
C ALA A 356 9.82 18.48 13.96
N GLY A 357 9.56 19.79 13.76
CA GLY A 357 10.38 20.89 14.30
C GLY A 357 11.69 21.11 13.54
N GLN A 358 11.99 20.28 12.55
CA GLN A 358 13.15 20.39 11.67
C GLN A 358 12.85 19.74 10.32
N MET A 359 13.51 20.21 9.26
CA MET A 359 13.37 19.58 7.94
C MET A 359 13.92 18.16 7.97
N LEU A 360 13.11 17.22 7.57
CA LEU A 360 13.47 15.81 7.44
C LEU A 360 13.27 15.33 6.02
N ARG A 361 14.09 14.36 5.61
CA ARG A 361 13.97 13.62 4.35
C ARG A 361 13.54 12.17 4.62
N ALA A 362 13.04 11.50 3.60
CA ALA A 362 12.59 10.11 3.73
C ALA A 362 13.77 9.14 3.81
N ASN A 363 13.58 7.98 4.44
CA ASN A 363 14.57 6.90 4.34
C ASN A 363 14.53 6.24 2.94
N GLN A 364 13.37 6.24 2.29
CA GLN A 364 13.17 5.71 0.94
C GLN A 364 12.20 6.58 0.16
N LEU A 365 12.52 6.88 -1.10
CA LEU A 365 11.62 7.53 -2.03
C LEU A 365 11.29 6.56 -3.17
N GLN A 366 10.00 6.40 -3.47
CA GLN A 366 9.53 5.71 -4.66
C GLN A 366 8.97 6.74 -5.64
N CYS A 367 9.48 6.74 -6.87
CA CYS A 367 8.98 7.56 -7.96
C CYS A 367 8.83 6.71 -9.23
N ASP A 368 8.23 7.27 -10.25
CA ASP A 368 8.24 6.65 -11.57
C ASP A 368 9.54 6.90 -12.34
N HIS A 369 9.57 6.57 -13.63
CA HIS A 369 10.76 6.76 -14.47
C HIS A 369 10.83 8.11 -15.19
N TYR A 370 9.86 9.00 -14.97
CA TYR A 370 9.83 10.31 -15.62
C TYR A 370 11.03 11.15 -15.18
N GLY A 371 11.81 11.60 -16.15
CA GLY A 371 12.99 12.45 -15.91
C GLY A 371 14.03 11.91 -14.94
N ILE A 372 14.03 10.62 -14.59
CA ILE A 372 14.78 10.02 -13.48
C ILE A 372 16.28 10.39 -13.51
N LYS A 373 16.91 10.41 -14.68
CA LYS A 373 18.34 10.72 -14.80
C LYS A 373 18.67 12.14 -14.35
N ALA A 374 17.84 13.12 -14.74
CA ALA A 374 18.01 14.51 -14.38
C ALA A 374 17.62 14.77 -12.91
N MET A 375 16.58 14.08 -12.42
CA MET A 375 16.03 14.28 -11.10
C MET A 375 16.70 13.44 -9.99
N THR A 376 17.52 12.46 -10.34
CA THR A 376 18.19 11.59 -9.36
C THR A 376 18.95 12.35 -8.26
N PRO A 377 19.70 13.43 -8.55
CA PRO A 377 20.39 14.19 -7.49
C PRO A 377 19.40 14.78 -6.47
N LEU A 378 18.28 15.33 -6.93
CA LEU A 378 17.23 15.88 -6.08
C LEU A 378 16.54 14.77 -5.27
N TYR A 379 16.22 13.64 -5.89
CA TYR A 379 15.59 12.51 -5.20
C TYR A 379 16.48 11.94 -4.11
N LEU A 380 17.81 11.86 -4.34
CA LEU A 380 18.78 11.43 -3.33
C LEU A 380 19.04 12.50 -2.26
N ALA A 381 18.83 13.77 -2.56
CA ALA A 381 18.84 14.80 -1.53
C ALA A 381 17.65 14.64 -0.56
N MET A 382 16.50 14.21 -1.08
CA MET A 382 15.25 14.04 -0.32
C MET A 382 15.04 12.64 0.24
N SER A 383 15.94 11.69 -0.04
CA SER A 383 15.86 10.34 0.49
C SER A 383 17.23 9.68 0.60
N ASP A 384 17.35 8.71 1.53
CA ASP A 384 18.55 7.87 1.62
C ASP A 384 18.60 6.84 0.49
N LYS A 385 17.44 6.32 0.09
CA LYS A 385 17.31 5.31 -0.97
C LYS A 385 16.25 5.68 -1.98
N LEU A 386 16.63 5.60 -3.27
CA LEU A 386 15.71 5.76 -4.38
C LEU A 386 15.28 4.39 -4.93
N THR A 387 13.97 4.18 -5.08
CA THR A 387 13.38 2.95 -5.63
C THR A 387 12.44 3.30 -6.77
N PRO A 388 12.91 3.31 -8.03
CA PRO A 388 12.04 3.54 -9.15
C PRO A 388 10.96 2.45 -9.26
N ALA A 389 9.71 2.84 -9.49
CA ALA A 389 8.63 1.90 -9.75
C ALA A 389 8.88 1.19 -11.09
N ARG A 390 8.69 -0.14 -11.14
CA ARG A 390 8.80 -0.86 -12.41
C ARG A 390 7.72 -0.39 -13.38
N VAL A 391 8.14 -0.09 -14.61
CA VAL A 391 7.23 0.32 -15.69
C VAL A 391 6.08 -0.70 -15.86
N LYS A 392 4.85 -0.23 -16.02
CA LYS A 392 3.62 -1.03 -16.18
C LYS A 392 3.26 -1.92 -14.97
N ASN A 393 3.73 -1.59 -13.77
CA ASN A 393 3.32 -2.27 -12.54
C ASN A 393 2.54 -1.30 -11.62
N ALA A 394 1.35 -0.89 -12.06
CA ALA A 394 0.46 0.01 -11.32
C ALA A 394 0.17 -0.47 -9.89
N LYS A 395 0.07 -1.80 -9.69
CA LYS A 395 -0.16 -2.39 -8.36
C LYS A 395 0.99 -2.17 -7.36
N ALA A 396 2.17 -1.78 -7.82
CA ALA A 396 3.31 -1.47 -6.96
C ALA A 396 3.29 -0.03 -6.44
N LYS A 397 2.51 0.87 -7.05
CA LYS A 397 2.37 2.26 -6.66
C LYS A 397 1.24 2.41 -5.64
N VAL A 398 1.59 2.76 -4.42
CA VAL A 398 0.61 2.98 -3.32
C VAL A 398 -0.19 4.27 -3.54
N VAL A 399 0.34 5.21 -4.29
CA VAL A 399 -0.27 6.52 -4.54
C VAL A 399 -1.48 6.46 -5.50
N GLU A 400 -1.51 5.54 -6.47
CA GLU A 400 -2.65 5.44 -7.41
C GLU A 400 -4.01 5.15 -6.71
N PRO A 401 -4.11 4.21 -5.75
CA PRO A 401 -5.33 4.06 -4.95
C PRO A 401 -5.71 5.31 -4.15
N TYR A 402 -4.71 6.09 -3.73
CA TYR A 402 -4.94 7.35 -3.03
C TYR A 402 -5.58 8.40 -3.93
N PHE A 403 -5.14 8.54 -5.20
CA PHE A 403 -5.80 9.40 -6.17
C PHE A 403 -7.25 8.99 -6.42
N GLY A 404 -7.51 7.70 -6.56
CA GLY A 404 -8.87 7.17 -6.65
C GLY A 404 -9.73 7.51 -5.43
N TYR A 405 -9.15 7.50 -4.25
CA TYR A 405 -9.80 7.93 -3.01
C TYR A 405 -10.10 9.44 -3.01
N LEU A 406 -9.15 10.29 -3.38
CA LEU A 406 -9.34 11.75 -3.49
C LEU A 406 -10.44 12.08 -4.51
N ASN A 407 -10.40 11.46 -5.68
CA ASN A 407 -11.41 11.62 -6.73
C ASN A 407 -12.82 11.29 -6.19
N LYS A 408 -12.97 10.12 -5.55
CA LYS A 408 -14.27 9.68 -4.99
C LYS A 408 -14.74 10.56 -3.85
N THR A 409 -13.84 10.98 -2.96
CA THR A 409 -14.19 11.62 -1.69
C THR A 409 -14.42 13.12 -1.85
N TYR A 410 -13.62 13.78 -2.69
CA TYR A 410 -13.62 15.24 -2.83
C TYR A 410 -14.09 15.69 -4.21
N CYS A 411 -13.41 15.26 -5.29
CA CYS A 411 -13.71 15.76 -6.63
C CYS A 411 -15.14 15.47 -7.05
N LYS A 412 -15.65 14.26 -6.78
CA LYS A 412 -17.03 13.86 -7.11
C LYS A 412 -18.12 14.74 -6.49
N ARG A 413 -17.79 15.54 -5.48
CA ARG A 413 -18.74 16.46 -4.84
C ARG A 413 -18.81 17.82 -5.52
N CYS A 414 -17.89 18.08 -6.46
CA CYS A 414 -17.82 19.34 -7.17
C CYS A 414 -18.64 19.29 -8.47
N ASN A 415 -19.30 20.40 -8.83
CA ASN A 415 -20.11 20.48 -10.04
C ASN A 415 -19.30 20.38 -11.33
N ASN A 416 -18.01 20.66 -11.27
CA ASN A 416 -17.05 20.57 -12.38
C ASN A 416 -16.30 19.23 -12.42
N TRP A 417 -16.78 18.19 -11.75
CA TRP A 417 -16.17 16.87 -11.76
C TRP A 417 -16.38 16.16 -13.10
N SER A 418 -15.29 15.68 -13.72
CA SER A 418 -15.29 15.06 -15.06
C SER A 418 -15.47 13.54 -15.09
N GLY A 419 -15.52 12.88 -13.93
CA GLY A 419 -15.72 11.41 -13.86
C GLY A 419 -14.49 10.63 -13.43
N TYR A 420 -14.47 9.33 -13.74
CA TYR A 420 -13.39 8.40 -13.39
C TYR A 420 -12.47 8.03 -14.59
N GLY A 421 -12.54 8.78 -15.69
CA GLY A 421 -11.85 8.47 -16.93
C GLY A 421 -12.70 7.67 -17.91
N VAL A 422 -12.30 7.70 -19.19
CA VAL A 422 -13.09 7.19 -20.33
C VAL A 422 -13.30 5.67 -20.34
N THR A 423 -12.47 4.90 -19.63
CA THR A 423 -12.54 3.43 -19.59
C THR A 423 -13.44 2.88 -18.49
N THR A 424 -14.03 3.76 -17.69
CA THR A 424 -14.85 3.35 -16.54
C THR A 424 -16.31 3.12 -16.98
N ASP A 425 -17.01 2.21 -16.27
CA ASP A 425 -18.42 1.91 -16.49
C ASP A 425 -19.26 3.21 -16.61
N PRO A 426 -20.01 3.39 -17.70
CA PRO A 426 -20.85 4.56 -17.91
C PRO A 426 -21.81 4.89 -16.76
N LYS A 427 -22.28 3.87 -16.03
CA LYS A 427 -23.15 4.05 -14.84
C LYS A 427 -22.48 4.79 -13.69
N ARG A 428 -21.16 4.90 -13.68
CA ARG A 428 -20.37 5.56 -12.63
C ARG A 428 -19.90 6.95 -13.03
N GLN A 429 -20.11 7.35 -14.28
CA GLN A 429 -19.73 8.65 -14.84
C GLN A 429 -20.81 9.73 -14.52
N PRO A 430 -20.45 11.02 -14.52
CA PRO A 430 -21.43 12.10 -14.45
C PRO A 430 -22.31 12.11 -15.71
N ASN A 431 -23.51 12.68 -15.60
CA ASN A 431 -24.34 12.93 -16.75
C ASN A 431 -23.69 14.03 -17.63
N SER A 432 -23.25 13.64 -18.84
CA SER A 432 -22.54 14.53 -19.77
C SER A 432 -23.38 15.72 -20.25
N GLU A 433 -24.71 15.56 -20.40
CA GLU A 433 -25.61 16.63 -20.81
C GLU A 433 -25.72 17.68 -19.68
N ALA A 434 -25.93 17.25 -18.45
CA ALA A 434 -25.96 18.13 -17.30
C ALA A 434 -24.61 18.86 -17.10
N LEU A 435 -23.48 18.15 -17.26
CA LEU A 435 -22.16 18.73 -17.15
C LEU A 435 -21.95 19.82 -18.23
N ASN A 436 -22.40 19.58 -19.48
CA ASN A 436 -22.33 20.57 -20.56
C ASN A 436 -23.24 21.79 -20.29
N MET A 437 -24.41 21.62 -19.70
CA MET A 437 -25.26 22.75 -19.30
C MET A 437 -24.59 23.61 -18.22
N LEU A 438 -23.90 22.99 -17.29
CA LEU A 438 -23.22 23.66 -16.18
C LEU A 438 -21.86 24.28 -16.54
N ARG A 439 -21.31 24.00 -17.73
CA ARG A 439 -19.94 24.39 -18.11
C ARG A 439 -19.59 25.86 -17.91
N HIS A 440 -20.56 26.75 -18.11
CA HIS A 440 -20.38 28.21 -17.93
C HIS A 440 -20.24 28.63 -16.44
N THR A 441 -20.57 27.72 -15.52
CA THR A 441 -20.43 27.92 -14.07
C THR A 441 -19.14 27.30 -13.52
N PHE A 442 -18.32 26.67 -14.36
CA PHE A 442 -17.07 26.08 -13.93
C PHE A 442 -16.14 27.18 -13.44
N PRO A 443 -15.37 26.92 -12.38
CA PRO A 443 -14.37 27.88 -11.93
C PRO A 443 -13.27 28.05 -13.01
N ASP A 444 -12.54 29.15 -12.90
CA ASP A 444 -11.29 29.34 -13.63
C ASP A 444 -10.15 28.49 -13.03
N GLU A 445 -8.95 28.64 -13.54
CA GLU A 445 -7.78 27.93 -13.05
C GLU A 445 -7.54 28.17 -11.55
N GLN A 446 -7.66 29.42 -11.08
CA GLN A 446 -7.45 29.77 -9.68
C GLN A 446 -8.51 29.14 -8.77
N GLY A 447 -9.74 29.09 -9.23
CA GLY A 447 -10.82 28.42 -8.49
C GLY A 447 -10.57 26.93 -8.32
N VAL A 448 -10.07 26.23 -9.35
CA VAL A 448 -9.71 24.79 -9.23
C VAL A 448 -8.46 24.62 -8.38
N ARG A 449 -7.47 25.51 -8.45
CA ARG A 449 -6.32 25.50 -7.50
C ARG A 449 -6.81 25.60 -6.06
N ALA A 450 -7.75 26.50 -5.77
CA ALA A 450 -8.35 26.64 -4.45
C ALA A 450 -9.10 25.36 -4.01
N GLN A 451 -9.85 24.69 -4.92
CA GLN A 451 -10.49 23.41 -4.64
C GLN A 451 -9.46 22.33 -4.26
N ILE A 452 -8.36 22.24 -4.99
CA ILE A 452 -7.30 21.25 -4.71
C ILE A 452 -6.57 21.58 -3.40
N HIS A 453 -6.25 22.85 -3.13
CA HIS A 453 -5.67 23.26 -1.85
C HIS A 453 -6.57 22.89 -0.66
N ALA A 454 -7.88 23.16 -0.76
CA ALA A 454 -8.85 22.80 0.26
C ALA A 454 -8.93 21.27 0.47
N MET A 455 -8.85 20.50 -0.60
CA MET A 455 -8.84 19.03 -0.55
C MET A 455 -7.63 18.50 0.21
N ILE A 456 -6.42 18.98 -0.11
CA ILE A 456 -5.19 18.54 0.56
C ILE A 456 -5.16 19.02 2.02
N ALA A 457 -5.61 20.24 2.30
CA ALA A 457 -5.71 20.77 3.66
C ALA A 457 -6.65 19.90 4.52
N ALA A 458 -7.81 19.54 3.99
CA ALA A 458 -8.76 18.65 4.67
C ALA A 458 -8.16 17.26 4.96
N GLU A 459 -7.41 16.67 4.02
CA GLU A 459 -6.73 15.39 4.23
C GLU A 459 -5.63 15.49 5.28
N ARG A 460 -4.80 16.56 5.24
CA ARG A 460 -3.78 16.81 6.26
C ARG A 460 -4.42 16.95 7.64
N GLN A 461 -5.46 17.76 7.77
CA GLN A 461 -6.17 17.96 9.04
C GLN A 461 -6.75 16.63 9.56
N LYS A 462 -7.44 15.88 8.70
CA LYS A 462 -8.06 14.60 9.06
C LYS A 462 -7.07 13.57 9.59
N LYS A 463 -5.87 13.53 9.01
CA LYS A 463 -4.86 12.49 9.30
C LYS A 463 -3.74 12.96 10.22
N HIS A 464 -3.74 14.24 10.62
CA HIS A 464 -2.67 14.85 11.41
C HIS A 464 -2.35 14.08 12.69
N ALA A 465 -3.36 13.76 13.50
CA ALA A 465 -3.15 13.03 14.75
C ALA A 465 -2.50 11.66 14.55
N GLN A 466 -2.95 10.92 13.51
CA GLN A 466 -2.37 9.64 13.15
C GLN A 466 -0.93 9.77 12.64
N MET A 467 -0.67 10.81 11.83
CA MET A 467 0.67 11.11 11.33
C MET A 467 1.64 11.41 12.47
N MET A 468 1.24 12.25 13.44
CA MET A 468 2.06 12.57 14.62
C MET A 468 2.34 11.33 15.48
N GLN A 469 1.35 10.45 15.66
CA GLN A 469 1.54 9.19 16.37
C GLN A 469 2.52 8.27 15.65
N LEU A 470 2.51 8.22 14.32
CA LEU A 470 3.44 7.40 13.55
C LEU A 470 4.83 8.03 13.45
N LEU A 471 4.92 9.36 13.47
CA LEU A 471 6.19 10.09 13.51
C LEU A 471 6.90 9.88 14.86
N SER A 472 6.16 9.83 15.97
CA SER A 472 6.75 9.51 17.28
C SER A 472 7.36 8.11 17.36
N LYS A 473 6.92 7.18 16.52
CA LYS A 473 7.49 5.82 16.41
C LYS A 473 8.75 5.73 15.56
N LEU A 474 9.11 6.82 14.84
CA LEU A 474 10.32 6.84 14.01
C LEU A 474 11.56 6.80 14.92
N PRO A 475 12.42 5.78 14.80
CA PRO A 475 13.66 5.70 15.57
C PRO A 475 14.57 6.89 15.29
N THR A 476 15.34 7.32 16.27
CA THR A 476 16.22 8.49 16.15
C THR A 476 17.25 8.31 15.02
N GLU A 477 17.78 7.10 14.84
CA GLU A 477 18.74 6.76 13.78
C GLU A 477 18.14 6.85 12.36
N ARG A 478 16.81 6.81 12.27
CA ARG A 478 16.05 6.93 11.02
C ARG A 478 15.52 8.33 10.77
N ARG A 479 15.72 9.26 11.69
CA ARG A 479 15.42 10.67 11.50
C ARG A 479 16.56 11.29 10.69
N LEU A 480 16.36 11.42 9.40
CA LEU A 480 17.36 11.94 8.46
C LEU A 480 17.14 13.43 8.28
N PRO A 481 17.99 14.32 8.87
CA PRO A 481 17.82 15.74 8.69
C PRO A 481 18.16 16.15 7.26
N LEU A 482 17.42 17.14 6.75
CA LEU A 482 17.77 17.90 5.56
C LEU A 482 18.43 19.19 6.04
N THR A 483 19.72 19.33 5.76
CA THR A 483 20.46 20.54 6.13
C THR A 483 19.94 21.74 5.35
N LYS A 484 20.02 22.95 5.94
CA LYS A 484 19.63 24.19 5.27
C LYS A 484 20.43 24.41 3.97
N GLU A 485 21.71 24.03 3.98
CA GLU A 485 22.56 24.07 2.78
C GLU A 485 21.99 23.23 1.65
N ASN A 486 21.68 21.95 1.91
CA ASN A 486 21.10 21.08 0.91
C ASN A 486 19.71 21.54 0.48
N TYR A 487 18.89 22.04 1.41
CA TYR A 487 17.60 22.62 1.07
C TYR A 487 17.75 23.78 0.10
N LEU A 488 18.62 24.76 0.39
CA LEU A 488 18.85 25.90 -0.49
C LEU A 488 19.49 25.51 -1.82
N LEU A 489 20.38 24.49 -1.82
CA LEU A 489 21.03 24.02 -3.04
C LEU A 489 20.02 23.51 -4.07
N TYR A 490 19.01 22.75 -3.63
CA TYR A 490 18.05 22.09 -4.52
C TYR A 490 16.76 22.88 -4.70
N PHE A 491 16.37 23.68 -3.73
CA PHE A 491 15.08 24.36 -3.72
C PHE A 491 15.20 25.88 -3.63
N GLY A 492 16.40 26.43 -3.42
CA GLY A 492 16.61 27.87 -3.32
C GLY A 492 16.32 28.57 -4.64
N ASP A 493 15.65 29.68 -4.54
CA ASP A 493 15.45 30.60 -5.67
C ASP A 493 16.73 31.35 -5.99
N THR A 494 16.91 31.76 -7.22
CA THR A 494 18.08 32.54 -7.66
C THR A 494 17.62 33.73 -8.48
N THR A 495 18.36 34.84 -8.36
CA THR A 495 18.15 36.03 -9.20
C THR A 495 18.75 35.88 -10.61
N GLY A 496 19.50 34.81 -10.86
CA GLY A 496 20.27 34.61 -12.10
C GLY A 496 21.50 35.50 -12.21
N GLN A 497 21.75 36.39 -11.26
CA GLN A 497 22.91 37.29 -11.22
C GLN A 497 24.01 36.72 -10.33
N THR A 498 25.27 37.04 -10.68
CA THR A 498 26.44 36.74 -9.87
C THR A 498 26.88 37.93 -9.06
N ASN A 499 27.47 37.69 -7.88
CA ASN A 499 27.96 38.69 -6.97
C ASN A 499 29.44 38.45 -6.72
N ALA A 500 30.21 39.51 -6.52
CA ALA A 500 31.60 39.42 -6.08
C ALA A 500 31.70 39.76 -4.58
N ILE A 501 32.66 39.15 -3.89
CA ILE A 501 32.93 39.45 -2.48
C ILE A 501 33.49 40.85 -2.37
N CYS A 502 32.96 41.64 -1.47
CA CYS A 502 33.48 42.95 -1.09
C CYS A 502 33.58 43.06 0.44
N GLY A 503 34.04 44.19 0.98
CA GLY A 503 34.10 44.40 2.43
C GLY A 503 32.74 44.26 3.16
N GLY A 504 31.64 44.41 2.44
CA GLY A 504 30.30 44.15 2.94
C GLY A 504 29.80 42.73 2.73
N GLY A 505 30.65 41.79 2.30
CA GLY A 505 30.23 40.42 1.90
C GLY A 505 29.64 40.41 0.49
N LEU A 506 28.64 39.56 0.24
CA LEU A 506 27.86 39.55 -0.99
C LEU A 506 26.67 40.51 -0.87
N ARG A 507 26.33 41.20 -1.96
CA ARG A 507 25.26 42.19 -2.00
C ARG A 507 24.19 41.90 -3.06
N PRO A 508 23.46 40.78 -2.93
CA PRO A 508 22.40 40.45 -3.87
C PRO A 508 21.19 41.38 -3.69
N THR A 509 20.43 41.59 -4.78
CA THR A 509 19.10 42.19 -4.72
C THR A 509 18.08 41.09 -4.64
N LEU A 510 17.51 40.82 -3.46
CA LEU A 510 16.50 39.78 -3.24
C LEU A 510 15.13 40.42 -3.02
N LEU A 511 14.13 39.97 -3.75
CA LEU A 511 12.76 40.50 -3.69
C LEU A 511 12.68 42.03 -3.84
N GLY A 512 13.54 42.58 -4.69
CA GLY A 512 13.59 44.02 -4.97
C GLY A 512 14.40 44.86 -3.96
N LEU A 513 14.93 44.27 -2.89
CA LEU A 513 15.72 44.95 -1.86
C LEU A 513 17.18 44.47 -1.90
N LYS A 514 18.11 45.40 -1.83
CA LYS A 514 19.53 45.08 -1.62
C LYS A 514 19.75 44.65 -0.18
N ARG A 515 20.38 43.49 -0.02
CA ARG A 515 20.74 42.90 1.27
C ARG A 515 22.21 42.54 1.28
N GLU A 516 22.81 42.50 2.45
CA GLU A 516 24.21 42.13 2.64
C GLU A 516 24.30 40.84 3.41
N TYR A 517 25.07 39.89 2.87
CA TYR A 517 25.28 38.57 3.48
C TYR A 517 26.76 38.27 3.62
N ASP A 518 27.14 37.67 4.75
CA ASP A 518 28.53 37.36 5.03
C ASP A 518 28.67 36.12 5.90
N THR A 519 29.89 35.66 6.10
CA THR A 519 30.22 34.53 7.00
C THR A 519 31.52 34.81 7.74
N PHE A 520 31.64 34.27 8.95
CA PHE A 520 32.87 34.25 9.74
C PHE A 520 33.82 33.10 9.36
N ASP A 521 33.66 32.55 8.14
CA ASP A 521 34.57 31.53 7.58
C ASP A 521 35.71 32.21 6.80
N LEU A 522 36.95 32.03 7.26
CA LEU A 522 38.14 32.59 6.61
C LEU A 522 38.31 32.06 5.19
N THR A 523 37.92 30.82 4.93
CA THR A 523 38.09 30.19 3.61
C THR A 523 37.26 30.89 2.55
N PHE A 524 36.10 31.45 2.92
CA PHE A 524 35.27 32.22 2.02
C PHE A 524 36.02 33.47 1.48
N ARG A 525 36.78 34.16 2.34
CA ARG A 525 37.59 35.33 1.95
C ARG A 525 38.74 35.00 1.02
N GLN A 526 39.27 33.75 1.06
CA GLN A 526 40.34 33.32 0.17
C GLN A 526 39.87 33.24 -1.29
N HIS A 527 38.56 33.11 -1.51
CA HIS A 527 37.92 33.04 -2.83
C HIS A 527 37.33 34.37 -3.29
N ALA A 528 37.95 35.50 -2.91
CA ALA A 528 37.48 36.85 -3.28
C ALA A 528 37.44 37.12 -4.79
N GLY A 529 38.18 36.35 -5.58
CA GLY A 529 38.18 36.44 -7.05
C GLY A 529 37.05 35.70 -7.74
N GLU A 530 36.32 34.86 -6.99
CA GLU A 530 35.22 34.05 -7.53
C GLU A 530 33.95 34.88 -7.70
N LYS A 531 33.10 34.42 -8.65
CA LYS A 531 31.74 34.95 -8.81
C LYS A 531 30.76 34.01 -8.16
N TRP A 532 29.84 34.58 -7.36
CA TRP A 532 28.95 33.81 -6.53
C TRP A 532 27.50 33.97 -6.98
N ARG A 533 26.77 32.87 -7.20
CA ARG A 533 25.31 32.84 -7.27
C ARG A 533 24.78 32.68 -5.87
N VAL A 534 23.74 33.44 -5.55
CA VAL A 534 23.06 33.35 -4.25
C VAL A 534 21.75 32.61 -4.41
N LEU A 535 21.60 31.53 -3.64
CA LEU A 535 20.38 30.73 -3.53
C LEU A 535 19.71 31.06 -2.20
N TYR A 536 18.43 31.38 -2.23
CA TYR A 536 17.69 31.85 -1.07
C TYR A 536 16.27 31.26 -1.00
N ASP A 537 15.68 31.22 0.19
CA ASP A 537 14.25 30.91 0.38
C ASP A 537 13.49 32.26 0.51
N PRO A 538 12.49 32.55 -0.37
CA PRO A 538 11.70 33.77 -0.26
C PRO A 538 10.99 33.94 1.09
N ASN A 539 10.74 32.86 1.81
CA ASN A 539 10.07 32.86 3.12
C ASN A 539 11.06 33.05 4.29
N ASP A 540 12.36 32.84 4.05
CA ASP A 540 13.41 32.98 5.08
C ASP A 540 14.68 33.52 4.45
N LEU A 541 14.82 34.83 4.50
CA LEU A 541 15.96 35.57 3.95
C LEU A 541 17.11 35.75 4.97
N GLY A 542 17.02 35.20 6.17
CA GLY A 542 18.07 35.32 7.18
C GLY A 542 19.36 34.62 6.82
N GLU A 543 19.26 33.51 6.06
CA GLU A 543 20.38 32.70 5.59
C GLU A 543 20.27 32.43 4.10
N VAL A 544 21.37 32.51 3.40
CA VAL A 544 21.46 32.19 1.97
C VAL A 544 22.65 31.30 1.67
N LEU A 545 22.58 30.57 0.56
CA LEU A 545 23.70 29.73 0.08
C LEU A 545 24.39 30.42 -1.08
N ALA A 546 25.67 30.72 -0.91
CA ALA A 546 26.54 31.21 -1.98
C ALA A 546 27.18 29.98 -2.68
N VAL A 547 27.07 29.93 -3.99
CA VAL A 547 27.65 28.88 -4.82
C VAL A 547 28.44 29.51 -5.95
N ASN A 548 29.71 29.11 -6.17
CA ASN A 548 30.48 29.62 -7.29
C ASN A 548 29.94 29.18 -8.65
N GLU A 549 30.45 29.72 -9.74
CA GLU A 549 29.96 29.41 -11.09
C GLU A 549 30.03 27.93 -11.42
N ASP A 550 31.09 27.24 -11.00
CA ASP A 550 31.31 25.82 -11.26
C ASP A 550 30.58 24.89 -10.28
N GLY A 551 29.97 25.42 -9.22
CA GLY A 551 29.26 24.63 -8.21
C GLY A 551 30.17 23.84 -7.25
N THR A 552 31.51 24.09 -7.31
CA THR A 552 32.50 23.37 -6.52
C THR A 552 32.67 23.92 -5.11
N LEU A 553 32.39 25.22 -4.93
CA LEU A 553 32.48 25.92 -3.66
C LEU A 553 31.09 26.36 -3.19
N ARG A 554 30.84 26.14 -1.92
CA ARG A 554 29.53 26.44 -1.30
C ARG A 554 29.75 26.98 0.10
N TYR A 555 29.09 28.09 0.42
CA TYR A 555 29.14 28.70 1.75
C TYR A 555 27.76 29.15 2.18
N MET A 556 27.38 28.80 3.40
CA MET A 556 26.21 29.36 4.07
C MET A 556 26.58 30.77 4.57
N LEU A 557 25.80 31.74 4.17
CA LEU A 557 25.96 33.10 4.57
C LEU A 557 24.76 33.57 5.39
N THR A 558 24.99 34.36 6.41
CA THR A 558 23.95 35.02 7.22
C THR A 558 23.77 36.45 6.82
N GLU A 559 22.54 36.97 6.94
CA GLU A 559 22.29 38.39 6.75
C GLU A 559 23.13 39.20 7.74
N LYS A 560 23.78 40.23 7.24
CA LYS A 560 24.71 41.05 8.03
C LYS A 560 23.96 41.83 9.10
N TYR A 561 24.46 41.77 10.31
CA TYR A 561 23.94 42.52 11.42
C TYR A 561 24.12 44.03 11.19
N VAL A 562 23.05 44.80 11.37
CA VAL A 562 23.07 46.27 11.22
C VAL A 562 23.15 46.87 12.61
N GLN A 563 24.31 47.41 12.95
CA GLN A 563 24.53 48.07 14.24
C GLN A 563 23.94 49.47 14.27
N PRO A 564 23.22 49.85 15.34
CA PRO A 564 22.80 51.23 15.52
C PRO A 564 23.98 52.20 15.61
N MET A 565 23.90 53.30 14.85
CA MET A 565 24.95 54.33 14.83
C MET A 565 24.98 55.10 16.16
N ALA A 566 23.81 55.43 16.69
CA ALA A 566 23.70 56.17 17.94
C ALA A 566 24.00 55.27 19.13
N LEU A 567 24.87 55.71 20.03
CA LEU A 567 25.21 54.99 21.24
C LEU A 567 24.01 54.72 22.14
N ALA A 568 23.03 55.63 22.15
CA ALA A 568 21.82 55.52 22.94
C ALA A 568 20.88 54.38 22.49
N ASP A 569 20.99 53.96 21.22
CA ASP A 569 20.16 52.89 20.63
C ASP A 569 20.82 51.50 20.75
N ARG A 570 22.07 51.47 21.25
CA ARG A 570 22.84 50.23 21.35
C ARG A 570 22.45 49.40 22.57
N THR A 571 22.42 48.12 22.39
CA THR A 571 22.19 47.13 23.42
C THR A 571 23.47 46.33 23.73
N ALA A 572 23.46 45.54 24.78
CA ALA A 572 24.59 44.65 25.09
C ALA A 572 24.89 43.63 23.96
N GLY A 573 23.87 43.25 23.18
CA GLY A 573 24.01 42.41 22.00
C GLY A 573 24.86 43.03 20.90
N ASP A 574 24.73 44.32 20.71
CA ASP A 574 25.49 45.09 19.68
C ASP A 574 27.00 45.04 19.93
N ALA A 575 27.40 45.11 21.20
CA ALA A 575 28.80 45.02 21.59
C ALA A 575 29.38 43.63 21.28
N LEU A 576 28.60 42.56 21.50
CA LEU A 576 29.02 41.21 21.20
C LEU A 576 29.17 40.98 19.70
N GLU A 577 28.24 41.48 18.88
CA GLU A 577 28.33 41.36 17.42
C GLU A 577 29.52 42.15 16.88
N LEU A 578 29.79 43.36 17.40
CA LEU A 578 30.98 44.11 17.04
C LEU A 578 32.28 43.36 17.42
N GLN A 579 32.33 42.78 18.61
CA GLN A 579 33.48 41.98 19.04
C GLN A 579 33.72 40.77 18.12
N LYS A 580 32.68 40.05 17.70
CA LYS A 580 32.82 38.93 16.72
C LYS A 580 33.47 39.42 15.40
N VAL A 581 33.07 40.59 14.92
CA VAL A 581 33.64 41.16 13.69
C VAL A 581 35.11 41.53 13.90
N HIS A 582 35.48 42.12 15.05
CA HIS A 582 36.87 42.46 15.37
C HIS A 582 37.71 41.19 15.48
N ASP A 583 37.26 40.18 16.26
CA ASP A 583 37.97 38.92 16.42
C ASP A 583 38.15 38.19 15.08
N PHE A 584 37.18 38.32 14.16
CA PHE A 584 37.31 37.74 12.82
C PHE A 584 38.34 38.51 11.98
N ASN A 585 38.31 39.84 12.00
CA ASN A 585 39.27 40.65 11.25
C ASN A 585 40.70 40.44 11.77
N ASP A 586 40.89 40.37 13.09
CA ASP A 586 42.22 40.11 13.68
C ASP A 586 42.74 38.74 13.21
N ARG A 587 41.91 37.71 13.18
CA ARG A 587 42.27 36.38 12.65
C ARG A 587 42.57 36.40 11.14
N LEU A 588 41.83 37.22 10.38
CA LEU A 588 42.04 37.35 8.94
C LEU A 588 43.37 38.03 8.67
N GLU A 589 43.70 39.10 9.41
CA GLU A 589 44.99 39.82 9.30
C GLU A 589 46.14 38.95 9.73
N GLU A 590 46.01 38.18 10.81
CA GLU A 590 47.01 37.19 11.28
C GLU A 590 47.25 36.12 10.20
N HIS A 591 46.19 35.53 9.62
CA HIS A 591 46.29 34.56 8.57
C HIS A 591 47.05 35.08 7.32
N VAL A 592 46.69 36.30 6.88
CA VAL A 592 47.39 36.93 5.72
C VAL A 592 48.86 37.18 6.04
N THR A 593 49.14 37.66 7.24
CA THR A 593 50.51 37.96 7.70
C THR A 593 51.36 36.69 7.78
N ASP A 594 50.80 35.63 8.39
CA ASP A 594 51.48 34.33 8.50
C ASP A 594 51.75 33.72 7.12
N ARG A 595 50.77 33.78 6.22
CA ARG A 595 50.94 33.26 4.86
C ARG A 595 51.97 34.02 4.06
N LEU A 596 52.05 35.35 4.22
CA LEU A 596 53.10 36.14 3.61
C LEU A 596 54.46 35.80 4.20
N ALA A 597 54.56 35.58 5.51
CA ALA A 597 55.79 35.17 6.17
C ALA A 597 56.30 33.81 5.69
N GLU A 598 55.38 32.84 5.58
CA GLU A 598 55.73 31.48 5.03
C GLU A 598 56.22 31.59 3.59
N THR A 599 55.54 32.38 2.73
CA THR A 599 55.97 32.53 1.32
C THR A 599 57.32 33.24 1.21
N PHE A 600 57.55 34.22 2.09
CA PHE A 600 58.83 34.91 2.18
C PHE A 600 59.95 33.92 2.59
N HIS A 601 59.75 33.14 3.65
CA HIS A 601 60.71 32.13 4.12
C HIS A 601 61.02 31.11 3.04
N THR A 602 60.03 30.59 2.36
CA THR A 602 60.20 29.65 1.24
C THR A 602 60.99 30.25 0.10
N THR A 603 60.78 31.57 -0.19
CA THR A 603 61.52 32.27 -1.21
C THR A 603 62.95 32.49 -0.80
N GLU A 604 63.25 32.82 0.49
CA GLU A 604 64.61 32.93 1.01
C GLU A 604 65.38 31.58 0.92
N GLU A 605 64.70 30.45 1.25
CA GLU A 605 65.31 29.12 1.11
C GLU A 605 65.68 28.84 -0.35
N LEU A 606 64.79 29.10 -1.30
CA LEU A 606 65.07 28.96 -2.74
C LEU A 606 66.25 29.82 -3.20
N ILE A 607 66.42 31.02 -2.67
CA ILE A 607 67.53 31.91 -2.98
C ILE A 607 68.82 31.36 -2.37
N LYS A 608 68.80 30.83 -1.15
CA LYS A 608 69.97 30.18 -0.52
C LYS A 608 70.44 28.96 -1.31
N ASP A 609 69.48 28.13 -1.81
CA ASP A 609 69.83 26.94 -2.59
C ASP A 609 70.31 27.31 -4.02
N ASN A 610 69.85 28.43 -4.56
CA ASN A 610 70.29 28.90 -5.89
C ASN A 610 70.53 30.42 -5.90
N PRO A 611 71.76 30.88 -5.55
CA PRO A 611 72.08 32.29 -5.44
C PRO A 611 71.84 33.14 -6.70
N ARG A 612 71.81 32.50 -7.90
CA ARG A 612 71.54 33.19 -9.16
C ARG A 612 70.10 33.71 -9.22
N LEU A 613 69.16 33.06 -8.52
CA LEU A 613 67.76 33.52 -8.40
C LEU A 613 67.66 34.84 -7.63
N GLY A 614 68.54 35.09 -6.68
CA GLY A 614 68.60 36.35 -5.92
C GLY A 614 68.76 37.55 -6.81
N ASN A 615 69.56 37.47 -7.90
CA ASN A 615 69.70 38.59 -8.84
C ASN A 615 68.42 38.98 -9.57
N VAL A 616 67.48 38.02 -9.71
CA VAL A 616 66.18 38.25 -10.37
C VAL A 616 65.11 38.58 -9.32
N LEU A 617 65.05 37.80 -8.25
CA LEU A 617 63.98 37.92 -7.23
C LEU A 617 64.15 39.14 -6.30
N ASN A 618 65.39 39.58 -6.02
CA ASN A 618 65.64 40.79 -5.21
C ASN A 618 65.08 42.06 -5.81
N ARG A 619 64.71 42.08 -7.08
CA ARG A 619 64.02 43.22 -7.70
C ARG A 619 62.51 43.23 -7.38
N PHE A 620 61.92 42.07 -7.03
CA PHE A 620 60.52 41.86 -6.77
C PHE A 620 60.21 41.62 -5.29
N CYS A 621 61.14 40.99 -4.58
CA CYS A 621 61.04 40.83 -3.15
C CYS A 621 61.60 42.09 -2.51
N LEU A 622 60.77 42.82 -1.82
CA LEU A 622 61.15 43.90 -0.93
C LEU A 622 61.90 43.30 0.30
N CYS A 623 63.00 42.66 0.04
CA CYS A 623 63.87 42.14 1.09
C CYS A 623 64.60 43.33 1.67
N ASP A 624 64.21 43.76 2.81
CA ASP A 624 65.02 44.64 3.61
C ASP A 624 66.29 43.87 4.03
N SER A 625 67.44 44.34 3.52
CA SER A 625 68.74 43.80 3.83
C SER A 625 69.14 43.86 5.31
N ARG A 626 68.28 44.43 6.16
CA ARG A 626 68.58 44.66 7.59
C ARG A 626 67.50 44.09 8.53
N GLY A 627 66.56 43.27 8.02
CA GLY A 627 65.54 42.63 8.85
C GLY A 627 64.50 43.58 9.44
N GLN A 628 64.14 44.68 8.76
CA GLN A 628 63.18 45.67 9.24
C GLN A 628 61.72 45.26 9.00
N HIS A 629 61.45 44.15 8.26
CA HIS A 629 60.12 43.61 8.04
C HIS A 629 59.68 42.62 9.15
N LYS A 630 59.86 43.04 10.41
CA LYS A 630 59.41 42.23 11.54
C LYS A 630 57.92 42.52 11.78
N LEU A 631 57.19 41.43 12.14
CA LEU A 631 55.79 41.54 12.51
C LEU A 631 55.58 42.63 13.60
N PRO A 632 54.49 43.37 13.61
CA PRO A 632 54.21 44.45 14.56
C PRO A 632 54.48 44.07 16.02
N ARG A 633 54.18 42.82 16.42
CA ARG A 633 54.44 42.30 17.78
C ARG A 633 55.94 42.16 18.07
N GLU A 634 56.73 41.73 17.09
CA GLU A 634 58.18 41.60 17.23
C GLU A 634 58.91 42.97 17.25
N ARG A 635 58.43 43.91 16.44
CA ARG A 635 58.89 45.31 16.43
C ARG A 635 58.66 45.94 17.79
N LYS A 636 57.43 45.77 18.36
CA LYS A 636 57.12 46.27 19.71
C LYS A 636 57.97 45.62 20.80
N ARG A 637 58.23 44.32 20.70
CA ARG A 637 59.06 43.58 21.65
C ARG A 637 60.51 43.99 21.59
N LEU A 638 61.00 44.41 20.42
CA LEU A 638 62.38 44.87 20.20
C LEU A 638 62.54 46.40 20.39
N GLY A 639 61.47 47.09 20.78
CA GLY A 639 61.51 48.56 21.01
C GLY A 639 61.75 49.36 19.73
N ILE A 640 61.37 48.84 18.57
CA ILE A 640 61.52 49.54 17.29
C ILE A 640 60.32 50.47 17.13
N GLU A 641 60.58 51.79 17.15
CA GLU A 641 59.58 52.82 16.85
C GLU A 641 59.64 53.15 15.36
N ASP A 642 58.49 53.31 14.74
CA ASP A 642 58.40 53.75 13.35
C ASP A 642 58.74 55.22 13.24
N ALA A 643 59.71 55.58 12.40
CA ALA A 643 59.79 56.92 11.87
C ALA A 643 58.50 57.25 11.14
N LYS A 644 58.06 58.51 11.22
CA LYS A 644 56.79 58.96 10.62
C LYS A 644 56.51 58.28 9.29
N ALA A 645 55.29 57.75 9.17
CA ALA A 645 54.84 57.17 7.90
C ALA A 645 55.14 58.15 6.73
N VAL A 646 55.70 57.60 5.66
CA VAL A 646 55.87 58.34 4.43
C VAL A 646 54.50 58.63 3.87
N GLU A 647 54.01 59.83 3.96
CA GLU A 647 52.82 60.27 3.24
C GLU A 647 53.11 60.10 1.73
N VAL A 648 52.57 59.15 1.10
CA VAL A 648 52.54 59.07 -0.35
C VAL A 648 51.49 60.10 -0.79
N THR A 649 51.93 61.35 -0.96
CA THR A 649 51.07 62.34 -1.61
C THR A 649 50.78 61.86 -3.01
N ALA A 650 49.46 61.67 -3.29
CA ALA A 650 49.04 61.35 -4.67
C ALA A 650 49.68 62.44 -5.60
N PRO A 651 50.26 62.00 -6.73
CA PRO A 651 50.85 62.97 -7.65
C PRO A 651 49.81 64.00 -7.98
N THR A 652 50.17 65.26 -7.80
CA THR A 652 49.34 66.44 -8.12
C THR A 652 48.84 66.20 -9.57
N PRO A 653 47.54 66.20 -9.82
CA PRO A 653 47.08 66.02 -11.20
C PRO A 653 47.71 67.11 -12.04
N ALA A 654 48.31 66.72 -13.16
CA ALA A 654 48.84 67.64 -14.11
C ALA A 654 47.74 68.70 -14.45
N PRO A 655 48.08 70.02 -14.50
CA PRO A 655 47.09 70.98 -14.78
C PRO A 655 46.42 70.66 -16.12
N THR A 656 45.14 70.51 -16.08
CA THR A 656 44.32 70.28 -17.27
C THR A 656 44.61 71.40 -18.24
N PRO A 657 45.03 71.13 -19.49
CA PRO A 657 45.22 72.19 -20.45
C PRO A 657 43.87 72.91 -20.57
N LYS A 658 43.87 74.25 -20.37
CA LYS A 658 42.71 75.06 -20.64
C LYS A 658 42.26 74.74 -22.04
N GLN A 659 41.10 74.26 -22.21
CA GLN A 659 40.42 74.19 -23.50
C GLN A 659 40.28 75.65 -23.92
N GLU A 660 41.04 76.07 -24.95
CA GLU A 660 40.72 77.25 -25.71
C GLU A 660 39.30 77.09 -26.26
N GLU A 661 38.40 77.95 -25.82
CA GLU A 661 37.07 78.03 -26.46
C GLU A 661 37.29 78.33 -27.93
N VAL A 662 37.16 77.34 -28.76
CA VAL A 662 37.05 77.52 -30.20
C VAL A 662 35.68 78.13 -30.43
N ASN A 663 35.62 79.42 -30.58
CA ASN A 663 34.43 80.11 -31.08
C ASN A 663 34.21 79.74 -32.53
N ASP A 664 33.33 78.75 -32.73
CA ASP A 664 32.92 78.36 -34.07
C ASP A 664 31.81 79.28 -34.64
N TYR A 665 32.26 80.40 -35.11
CA TYR A 665 31.42 81.33 -35.90
C TYR A 665 31.81 81.33 -37.40
N SER A 666 32.38 80.24 -37.91
CA SER A 666 32.80 80.17 -39.32
C SER A 666 31.82 79.39 -40.18
N ILE A 667 30.53 79.38 -39.80
CA ILE A 667 29.46 78.88 -40.69
C ILE A 667 28.42 79.97 -40.89
N PHE A 668 28.80 80.93 -41.70
CA PHE A 668 27.91 81.74 -42.52
C PHE A 668 28.59 82.05 -43.83
#